data_332790647bb8252601cb2e4ef3787c19
#
_entry.id   332790647bb8252601cb2e4ef3787c19
#
_cell.length_a   1.000
_cell.length_b   1.000
_cell.length_c   1.000
_cell.angle_alpha   90.00
_cell.angle_beta   90.00
_cell.angle_gamma   90.00
#
_symmetry.space_group_name_H-M   'P 1'
#
loop_
_entity.id
_entity.type
_entity.pdbx_description
1 polymer ?
#
loop_
_entity_poly.entity_id
_entity_poly.type
_entity_poly.pdbx_seq_one_letter_code
_entity_poly.pdbx_strand_id
1 'polypeptide(L)'
;YDEFGQDKIVTFTGNFSGVLNQLQVDDLFLFTDNTGIRGDFRFDNIFSEQAPFVLRGDVDNLTSSYYQLRSILPKILGRNIPGSVQKLGQFTVRGDVEVTETSLDVTVNLNTAVGDSYVDLQMTNVQTIEDASYIGFISLIDFDLGGFIENDDLGLASMDMNVEGKGFVAESLNTELSGDIYKFEFNDYEYNKIKVSGVLRNQLFDGVLLCNDENFRFDFQGLANFAVRQNKFNFVAAVDYADLKKLNFINDSISIFRGHVDMDIEGNNLDDMAGQLQFTNTTYQNINDTYYFEDFSVVSSFERDTIRTVEINSPDIITGYMRGYFKVNELGRLVQNSIGSIYTNYQPFEISDGQYLDFNFKIYNKIVDVFVPEIAFDPNTYIRGAIEADQSDFKLTFKSPSIEAFGNTFDNIELKIDNKNPLFNTFVSVDDMSTVYYDVKDFSLINTTLKDTLFFRTEFKGGSEYNDSYNLNFYHTFNENNRSVIGLKKSDVSFKGNTWVLNKNGNDKNKVIFNSSLDSIRIEDVVMDNNNEEQIRLRGEFADSTYKDIDLQFKLVSLDKITPAIDSLKMNGSVDGFLNILQKDGNYLPTSSLNIQNFSINDMRMGDLEVGIYGNNDLTEFGVSTWLNDDGEERMSLNGKVANVNNEQTLDLQAHFSDFAIEPFKPLGEDIISNIRGMVSGDANITGDVKNPSINGLLTLNNAGLGIPYLNVDYNFAPRSQVRLFDQTFYFENIELSDVEEGTTATLDGTISHTGFDDWYLGLDVDTQDNRFMILNTEYDEETLYYGTGFINGTGSIYGPIDAMTISVDASTG
;
A
#
# COMPACT_ATOMS: atom_id res chain seq x y z
N TYR A 1 43.52 -0.93 63.76
CA TYR A 1 43.97 -2.04 62.88
C TYR A 1 42.82 -2.85 62.30
N ASP A 2 41.74 -3.01 63.05
CA ASP A 2 40.58 -3.84 62.64
C ASP A 2 39.65 -3.14 61.59
N GLU A 3 39.83 -1.87 61.38
CA GLU A 3 39.02 -1.06 60.43
C GLU A 3 39.52 -1.08 58.98
N PHE A 4 40.84 -1.34 58.81
CA PHE A 4 41.45 -1.47 57.49
C PHE A 4 41.42 -2.91 56.97
N GLY A 5 41.40 -3.08 55.68
CA GLY A 5 41.49 -4.38 55.02
C GLY A 5 42.79 -5.10 55.36
N GLN A 6 42.73 -6.43 55.55
CA GLN A 6 43.96 -7.22 55.81
C GLN A 6 44.89 -7.20 54.61
N ASP A 7 46.22 -7.21 54.92
CA ASP A 7 47.32 -7.26 53.91
C ASP A 7 47.40 -6.05 52.96
N LYS A 8 46.86 -4.88 53.34
CA LYS A 8 46.98 -3.67 52.57
C LYS A 8 48.27 -2.89 52.90
N ILE A 9 49.05 -2.56 51.89
CA ILE A 9 50.18 -1.64 52.00
C ILE A 9 49.67 -0.24 51.75
N VAL A 10 49.75 0.62 52.76
CA VAL A 10 49.38 2.03 52.65
C VAL A 10 50.69 2.84 52.67
N THR A 11 50.89 3.59 51.59
CA THR A 11 51.94 4.59 51.49
C THR A 11 51.32 5.95 51.71
N PHE A 12 51.84 6.74 52.62
CA PHE A 12 51.43 8.13 52.78
C PHE A 12 52.58 9.05 53.05
N THR A 13 52.46 10.27 52.55
CA THR A 13 53.36 11.39 52.85
C THR A 13 52.50 12.63 53.08
N GLY A 14 52.96 13.55 53.91
CA GLY A 14 52.27 14.82 54.18
C GLY A 14 52.98 15.58 55.33
N ASN A 15 52.53 16.80 55.52
CA ASN A 15 53.06 17.69 56.58
C ASN A 15 52.05 17.69 57.73
N PHE A 16 52.40 17.13 58.87
CA PHE A 16 51.55 16.99 60.01
C PHE A 16 51.80 18.12 61.02
N SER A 17 50.76 18.83 61.42
CA SER A 17 50.76 19.88 62.39
C SER A 17 49.63 19.83 63.36
N GLY A 18 49.75 20.46 64.57
CA GLY A 18 48.66 20.50 65.56
C GLY A 18 48.82 19.48 66.69
N VAL A 19 47.73 19.20 67.37
CA VAL A 19 47.64 18.21 68.49
C VAL A 19 46.70 17.09 68.04
N LEU A 20 46.74 15.91 68.77
CA LEU A 20 46.02 14.73 68.33
C LEU A 20 44.51 14.94 68.18
N ASN A 21 43.94 15.89 68.92
CA ASN A 21 42.49 16.24 68.79
C ASN A 21 42.20 17.40 67.79
N GLN A 22 43.24 17.98 67.18
CA GLN A 22 43.18 19.02 66.17
C GLN A 22 44.35 18.79 65.24
N LEU A 23 44.32 17.75 64.46
CA LEU A 23 45.36 17.35 63.54
C LEU A 23 45.14 17.94 62.18
N GLN A 24 46.11 18.65 61.65
CA GLN A 24 46.15 19.15 60.30
C GLN A 24 47.19 18.38 59.48
N VAL A 25 46.83 17.99 58.25
CA VAL A 25 47.74 17.28 57.36
C VAL A 25 47.69 18.00 56.01
N ASP A 26 48.76 18.80 55.76
CA ASP A 26 48.87 19.53 54.50
C ASP A 26 49.65 18.69 53.49
N ASP A 27 49.35 18.82 52.19
CA ASP A 27 49.95 18.06 51.09
C ASP A 27 49.92 16.54 51.35
N LEU A 28 48.80 16.03 51.86
CA LEU A 28 48.62 14.58 52.06
C LEU A 28 48.68 13.90 50.68
N PHE A 29 49.51 12.91 50.53
CA PHE A 29 49.49 11.90 49.51
C PHE A 29 49.37 10.53 50.15
N LEU A 30 48.24 9.89 49.96
CA LEU A 30 47.96 8.53 50.46
C LEU A 30 47.66 7.63 49.26
N PHE A 31 48.37 6.52 49.18
CA PHE A 31 48.16 5.54 48.13
C PHE A 31 48.12 4.13 48.70
N THR A 32 47.13 3.36 48.27
CA THR A 32 47.01 1.94 48.59
C THR A 32 46.27 1.20 47.47
N ASP A 33 46.83 0.12 46.99
CA ASP A 33 46.41 -0.58 45.80
C ASP A 33 46.26 0.42 44.61
N ASN A 34 45.02 0.56 44.05
CA ASN A 34 44.70 1.53 43.00
C ASN A 34 43.90 2.72 43.52
N THR A 35 43.80 2.91 44.83
CA THR A 35 43.19 4.09 45.45
C THR A 35 44.29 5.08 45.84
N GLY A 36 44.17 6.28 45.37
CA GLY A 36 45.01 7.39 45.68
C GLY A 36 44.21 8.60 46.13
N ILE A 37 44.66 9.26 47.25
CA ILE A 37 44.09 10.53 47.68
C ILE A 37 45.19 11.54 47.85
N ARG A 38 44.94 12.75 47.36
CA ARG A 38 45.81 13.93 47.56
C ARG A 38 44.91 15.09 48.01
N GLY A 39 45.44 15.94 48.90
CA GLY A 39 44.77 17.14 49.38
C GLY A 39 45.18 17.54 50.75
N ASP A 40 44.49 18.53 51.31
CA ASP A 40 44.71 19.06 52.68
C ASP A 40 43.56 18.62 53.57
N PHE A 41 43.90 18.07 54.74
CA PHE A 41 42.94 17.48 55.64
C PHE A 41 43.09 17.99 57.04
N ARG A 42 41.93 18.26 57.69
CA ARG A 42 41.89 18.64 59.08
C ARG A 42 40.96 17.70 59.83
N PHE A 43 41.49 17.13 60.90
CA PHE A 43 40.81 16.23 61.79
C PHE A 43 40.63 16.86 63.15
N ASP A 44 39.38 17.13 63.54
CA ASP A 44 39.06 17.68 64.88
C ASP A 44 38.37 16.60 65.71
N ASN A 45 38.67 16.57 67.04
CA ASN A 45 38.01 15.71 68.05
C ASN A 45 38.20 14.20 67.84
N ILE A 46 39.34 13.74 67.24
CA ILE A 46 39.59 12.30 66.99
C ILE A 46 39.42 11.41 68.19
N PHE A 47 39.75 11.85 69.37
CA PHE A 47 39.73 11.10 70.65
C PHE A 47 38.80 11.76 71.63
N SER A 48 37.91 12.61 71.27
CA SER A 48 36.99 13.29 72.20
C SER A 48 35.69 12.44 72.44
N GLU A 49 35.37 12.16 73.68
CA GLU A 49 34.09 11.53 74.05
C GLU A 49 32.97 12.58 74.22
N GLN A 50 33.34 13.89 74.23
CA GLN A 50 32.41 15.00 74.53
C GLN A 50 32.01 15.84 73.29
N ALA A 51 32.75 15.75 72.18
CA ALA A 51 32.51 16.48 70.99
C ALA A 51 32.58 15.53 69.79
N PRO A 52 31.72 15.71 68.78
CA PRO A 52 31.69 14.85 67.58
C PRO A 52 33.00 14.94 66.79
N PHE A 53 33.42 13.86 66.24
CA PHE A 53 34.51 13.83 65.24
C PHE A 53 34.13 14.69 64.02
N VAL A 54 35.08 15.49 63.51
CA VAL A 54 34.92 16.27 62.27
C VAL A 54 36.19 16.10 61.42
N LEU A 55 36.01 15.65 60.19
CA LEU A 55 36.98 15.65 59.13
C LEU A 55 36.61 16.72 58.10
N ARG A 56 37.53 17.65 57.85
CA ARG A 56 37.45 18.58 56.71
C ARG A 56 38.57 18.25 55.77
N GLY A 57 38.28 18.19 54.48
CA GLY A 57 39.26 17.92 53.42
C GLY A 57 39.01 18.79 52.23
N ASP A 58 40.10 19.44 51.75
CA ASP A 58 40.18 19.96 50.41
C ASP A 58 40.91 18.89 49.57
N VAL A 59 40.11 18.20 48.76
CA VAL A 59 40.54 17.03 47.98
C VAL A 59 41.01 17.47 46.60
N ASP A 60 42.31 17.55 46.38
CA ASP A 60 42.89 17.81 45.08
C ASP A 60 42.59 16.67 44.08
N ASN A 61 42.67 15.43 44.59
CA ASN A 61 42.39 14.25 43.77
C ASN A 61 42.21 13.00 44.65
N LEU A 62 41.01 12.39 44.56
CA LEU A 62 40.76 11.05 45.06
C LEU A 62 40.43 10.16 43.91
N THR A 63 41.22 9.16 43.57
CA THR A 63 40.96 8.16 42.55
C THR A 63 40.73 6.82 43.21
N SER A 64 39.59 6.17 42.86
CA SER A 64 39.20 4.86 43.44
C SER A 64 38.15 4.16 42.59
N SER A 65 37.64 3.04 43.08
CA SER A 65 36.44 2.33 42.58
C SER A 65 35.67 1.75 43.74
N TYR A 66 34.42 1.36 43.49
CA TYR A 66 33.54 0.73 44.46
C TYR A 66 34.24 -0.43 45.22
N TYR A 67 34.84 -1.36 44.49
CA TYR A 67 35.50 -2.52 45.04
C TYR A 67 36.73 -2.15 45.89
N GLN A 68 37.46 -1.16 45.44
CA GLN A 68 38.66 -0.67 46.15
C GLN A 68 38.28 0.00 47.46
N LEU A 69 37.30 0.92 47.46
CA LEU A 69 36.83 1.55 48.72
C LEU A 69 36.37 0.53 49.72
N ARG A 70 35.54 -0.44 49.28
CA ARG A 70 35.07 -1.52 50.14
C ARG A 70 36.19 -2.41 50.72
N SER A 71 37.26 -2.62 49.93
CA SER A 71 38.40 -3.45 50.35
C SER A 71 39.32 -2.76 51.31
N ILE A 72 39.41 -1.43 51.26
CA ILE A 72 40.31 -0.63 52.13
C ILE A 72 39.66 -0.42 53.50
N LEU A 73 38.40 -0.08 53.54
CA LEU A 73 37.65 0.19 54.79
C LEU A 73 36.42 -0.69 54.90
N PRO A 74 36.59 -2.01 55.05
CA PRO A 74 35.48 -2.96 54.89
C PRO A 74 34.40 -2.84 55.98
N LYS A 75 34.72 -2.36 57.18
CA LYS A 75 33.78 -2.17 58.26
C LYS A 75 33.04 -0.83 58.21
N ILE A 76 33.68 0.20 57.69
CA ILE A 76 33.16 1.56 57.58
C ILE A 76 32.40 1.74 56.27
N LEU A 77 33.05 1.44 55.15
CA LEU A 77 32.49 1.66 53.78
C LEU A 77 31.84 0.42 53.21
N GLY A 78 32.24 -0.79 53.68
CA GLY A 78 31.75 -2.06 53.12
C GLY A 78 30.24 -2.31 53.17
N ARG A 79 29.55 -1.64 54.11
CA ARG A 79 28.07 -1.77 54.26
C ARG A 79 27.27 -0.52 53.90
N ASN A 80 27.97 0.63 53.82
CA ASN A 80 27.32 1.94 53.71
C ASN A 80 27.40 2.55 52.30
N ILE A 81 28.15 1.94 51.35
CA ILE A 81 28.19 2.41 49.96
C ILE A 81 27.10 1.70 49.16
N PRO A 82 26.17 2.44 48.52
CA PRO A 82 25.14 1.86 47.64
C PRO A 82 25.74 0.99 46.56
N GLY A 83 25.11 -0.13 46.23
CA GLY A 83 25.60 -1.02 45.18
C GLY A 83 25.67 -0.34 43.78
N SER A 84 24.81 0.65 43.54
CA SER A 84 24.84 1.49 42.30
C SER A 84 26.16 2.21 42.06
N VAL A 85 26.95 2.50 43.11
CA VAL A 85 28.28 3.12 42.95
C VAL A 85 29.25 2.21 42.18
N GLN A 86 29.03 0.90 42.13
CA GLN A 86 29.79 -0.04 41.30
C GLN A 86 29.68 0.31 39.80
N LYS A 87 28.58 0.82 39.36
CA LYS A 87 28.30 1.17 37.96
C LYS A 87 29.09 2.42 37.52
N LEU A 88 29.53 3.27 38.46
CA LEU A 88 30.38 4.41 38.16
C LEU A 88 31.79 4.00 37.66
N GLY A 89 32.15 2.72 37.84
CA GLY A 89 33.47 2.21 37.45
C GLY A 89 34.62 2.75 38.30
N GLN A 90 35.69 3.18 37.65
CA GLN A 90 36.72 3.97 38.28
C GLN A 90 36.29 5.43 38.28
N PHE A 91 36.44 6.12 39.38
CA PHE A 91 36.06 7.51 39.54
C PHE A 91 37.15 8.35 40.16
N THR A 92 37.11 9.65 39.90
CA THR A 92 37.97 10.67 40.46
C THR A 92 37.13 11.76 41.11
N VAL A 93 37.42 12.10 42.37
CA VAL A 93 36.72 13.15 43.13
C VAL A 93 37.70 14.31 43.40
N ARG A 94 37.21 15.54 43.25
CA ARG A 94 37.94 16.79 43.53
C ARG A 94 36.99 17.78 44.18
N GLY A 95 37.45 18.45 45.26
CA GLY A 95 36.68 19.50 45.92
C GLY A 95 36.62 19.33 47.42
N ASP A 96 35.72 20.04 48.07
CA ASP A 96 35.64 20.13 49.51
C ASP A 96 34.71 19.07 50.12
N VAL A 97 35.10 18.50 51.22
CA VAL A 97 34.33 17.53 52.00
C VAL A 97 34.41 17.84 53.48
N GLU A 98 33.27 17.87 54.17
CA GLU A 98 33.19 17.86 55.64
C GLU A 98 32.40 16.63 56.11
N VAL A 99 33.00 15.81 56.90
CA VAL A 99 32.41 14.54 57.37
C VAL A 99 32.38 14.54 58.90
N THR A 100 31.19 14.23 59.44
CA THR A 100 31.01 13.92 60.85
C THR A 100 30.47 12.52 61.04
N GLU A 101 30.18 12.08 62.25
CA GLU A 101 29.55 10.78 62.53
C GLU A 101 28.13 10.69 61.95
N THR A 102 27.46 11.82 61.78
CA THR A 102 26.04 11.86 61.41
C THR A 102 25.74 12.71 60.16
N SER A 103 26.73 13.47 59.65
CA SER A 103 26.58 14.36 58.52
C SER A 103 27.71 14.30 57.52
N LEU A 104 27.41 14.62 56.27
CA LEU A 104 28.33 14.77 55.18
C LEU A 104 27.96 16.05 54.40
N ASP A 105 28.91 16.97 54.25
CA ASP A 105 28.79 18.16 53.41
C ASP A 105 29.86 18.06 52.32
N VAL A 106 29.42 18.08 51.02
CA VAL A 106 30.32 17.84 49.91
C VAL A 106 30.03 18.82 48.77
N THR A 107 31.10 19.45 48.27
CA THR A 107 31.09 20.27 47.04
C THR A 107 32.21 19.75 46.14
N VAL A 108 31.84 18.81 45.26
CA VAL A 108 32.83 18.01 44.50
C VAL A 108 32.49 17.90 43.01
N ASN A 109 33.57 17.83 42.23
CA ASN A 109 33.54 17.33 40.85
C ASN A 109 33.88 15.84 40.86
N LEU A 110 33.01 15.05 40.24
CA LEU A 110 33.12 13.61 40.12
C LEU A 110 33.26 13.24 38.64
N ASN A 111 34.42 12.71 38.25
CA ASN A 111 34.62 12.12 36.92
C ASN A 111 34.54 10.61 37.04
N THR A 112 33.65 9.97 36.24
CA THR A 112 33.39 8.55 36.27
C THR A 112 33.51 7.89 34.91
N ALA A 113 33.45 6.55 34.88
CA ALA A 113 33.42 5.83 33.61
C ALA A 113 32.10 6.03 32.83
N VAL A 114 31.03 6.51 33.47
CA VAL A 114 29.68 6.73 32.89
C VAL A 114 29.38 8.21 32.64
N GLY A 115 30.33 9.13 32.91
CA GLY A 115 30.19 10.57 32.72
C GLY A 115 30.66 11.41 33.86
N ASP A 116 30.55 12.71 33.70
CA ASP A 116 31.00 13.71 34.66
C ASP A 116 29.84 14.23 35.48
N SER A 117 30.07 14.52 36.75
CA SER A 117 29.09 15.16 37.60
C SER A 117 29.72 16.17 38.57
N TYR A 118 28.93 17.20 38.87
CA TYR A 118 29.18 18.10 39.98
C TYR A 118 28.11 17.91 41.02
N VAL A 119 28.54 17.79 42.28
CA VAL A 119 27.68 17.49 43.41
C VAL A 119 27.98 18.49 44.55
N ASP A 120 26.94 19.21 44.96
CA ASP A 120 26.94 20.13 46.10
C ASP A 120 25.82 19.71 47.01
N LEU A 121 26.08 18.86 48.02
CA LEU A 121 25.09 18.22 48.85
C LEU A 121 25.45 18.31 50.33
N GLN A 122 24.44 18.69 51.12
CA GLN A 122 24.45 18.59 52.57
C GLN A 122 23.60 17.40 52.99
N MET A 123 24.23 16.49 53.70
CA MET A 123 23.59 15.23 54.14
C MET A 123 23.60 15.05 55.61
N THR A 124 22.54 14.53 56.18
CA THR A 124 22.36 14.18 57.60
C THR A 124 21.86 12.76 57.76
N ASN A 125 22.07 12.16 58.92
CA ASN A 125 21.73 10.77 59.22
C ASN A 125 22.43 9.76 58.29
N VAL A 126 23.68 10.05 57.92
CA VAL A 126 24.44 9.26 56.93
C VAL A 126 24.86 7.87 57.42
N GLN A 127 24.51 7.50 58.68
CA GLN A 127 24.79 6.19 59.25
C GLN A 127 23.98 5.07 58.61
N THR A 128 22.80 5.39 58.07
CA THR A 128 21.91 4.46 57.36
C THR A 128 21.52 5.07 56.02
N ILE A 129 21.76 4.39 54.93
CA ILE A 129 21.48 4.86 53.56
C ILE A 129 20.00 5.11 53.35
N GLU A 130 19.16 4.30 53.95
CA GLU A 130 17.71 4.36 53.87
C GLU A 130 17.11 5.60 54.55
N ASP A 131 17.80 6.12 55.60
CA ASP A 131 17.34 7.25 56.42
C ASP A 131 18.12 8.53 56.17
N ALA A 132 19.18 8.48 55.39
CA ALA A 132 20.01 9.65 55.08
C ALA A 132 19.16 10.70 54.35
N SER A 133 19.16 11.93 54.88
CA SER A 133 18.48 13.07 54.29
C SER A 133 19.52 13.96 53.63
N TYR A 134 19.12 14.56 52.52
CA TYR A 134 20.02 15.43 51.72
C TYR A 134 19.26 16.62 51.15
N ILE A 135 19.99 17.70 50.96
CA ILE A 135 19.57 18.90 50.24
C ILE A 135 20.76 19.44 49.50
N GLY A 136 20.52 19.90 48.26
CA GLY A 136 21.55 20.58 47.43
C GLY A 136 21.35 20.48 45.96
N PHE A 137 22.43 20.42 45.21
CA PHE A 137 22.46 20.52 43.76
C PHE A 137 23.35 19.43 43.16
N ILE A 138 22.85 18.86 42.05
CA ILE A 138 23.55 17.84 41.27
C ILE A 138 23.52 18.28 39.78
N SER A 139 24.69 18.34 39.16
CA SER A 139 24.83 18.51 37.71
C SER A 139 25.45 17.25 37.10
N LEU A 140 24.83 16.74 36.05
CA LEU A 140 25.32 15.64 35.22
C LEU A 140 25.70 16.15 33.86
N ILE A 141 26.84 15.70 33.30
CA ILE A 141 27.33 16.08 31.98
C ILE A 141 27.68 14.80 31.21
N ASP A 142 27.00 14.60 30.08
CA ASP A 142 27.09 13.41 29.20
C ASP A 142 27.17 12.10 30.00
N PHE A 143 26.27 11.99 30.98
CA PHE A 143 26.20 10.84 31.87
C PHE A 143 25.46 9.71 31.18
N ASP A 144 26.07 8.54 31.06
CA ASP A 144 25.44 7.33 30.50
C ASP A 144 24.39 6.78 31.47
N LEU A 145 23.17 7.35 31.35
CA LEU A 145 22.06 7.00 32.19
C LEU A 145 21.56 5.58 31.88
N GLY A 146 21.56 5.20 30.61
CA GLY A 146 21.15 3.87 30.16
C GLY A 146 22.03 2.77 30.76
N GLY A 147 23.33 2.90 30.63
CA GLY A 147 24.29 1.98 31.25
C GLY A 147 24.24 1.98 32.78
N PHE A 148 23.96 3.14 33.39
CA PHE A 148 23.81 3.24 34.83
C PHE A 148 22.57 2.55 35.40
N ILE A 149 21.42 2.66 34.76
CA ILE A 149 20.16 2.03 35.23
C ILE A 149 19.82 0.70 34.51
N GLU A 150 20.66 0.25 33.56
CA GLU A 150 20.49 -0.99 32.77
C GLU A 150 19.22 -0.99 31.91
N ASN A 151 19.05 0.09 31.18
CA ASN A 151 17.96 0.24 30.21
C ASN A 151 18.53 0.67 28.85
N ASP A 152 18.44 -0.21 27.86
CA ASP A 152 19.01 -0.01 26.52
C ASP A 152 18.27 1.08 25.69
N ASP A 153 17.05 1.47 26.08
CA ASP A 153 16.30 2.53 25.41
C ASP A 153 16.79 3.94 25.79
N LEU A 154 17.58 4.04 26.89
CA LEU A 154 18.12 5.29 27.38
C LEU A 154 19.60 5.42 27.01
N GLY A 155 20.03 6.63 26.69
CA GLY A 155 21.42 6.96 26.41
C GLY A 155 21.98 8.01 27.37
N LEU A 156 22.68 9.00 26.82
CA LEU A 156 23.31 10.04 27.58
C LEU A 156 22.32 11.07 28.13
N ALA A 157 22.64 11.58 29.33
CA ALA A 157 21.87 12.67 29.93
C ALA A 157 22.79 13.78 30.45
N SER A 158 22.38 15.05 30.25
CA SER A 158 23.02 16.23 30.87
C SER A 158 21.93 17.08 31.51
N MET A 159 22.09 17.35 32.81
CA MET A 159 21.05 18.02 33.61
C MET A 159 21.62 18.74 34.83
N ASP A 160 20.89 19.76 35.26
CA ASP A 160 21.12 20.50 36.52
C ASP A 160 19.88 20.37 37.41
N MET A 161 20.04 19.75 38.58
CA MET A 161 18.95 19.43 39.50
C MET A 161 19.18 19.94 40.89
N ASN A 162 18.23 20.67 41.46
CA ASN A 162 18.11 20.88 42.88
C ASN A 162 17.33 19.69 43.48
N VAL A 163 17.87 19.14 44.54
CA VAL A 163 17.27 17.95 45.20
C VAL A 163 17.15 18.18 46.71
N GLU A 164 16.02 17.80 47.28
CA GLU A 164 15.80 17.78 48.72
C GLU A 164 15.03 16.51 49.09
N GLY A 165 15.58 15.69 49.93
CA GLY A 165 14.92 14.43 50.22
C GLY A 165 15.63 13.53 51.19
N LYS A 166 15.19 12.25 51.21
CA LYS A 166 15.81 11.20 52.01
C LYS A 166 15.80 9.87 51.25
N GLY A 167 16.75 9.00 51.65
CA GLY A 167 16.90 7.66 51.09
C GLY A 167 17.66 7.66 49.79
N PHE A 168 18.54 6.69 49.58
CA PHE A 168 19.30 6.51 48.33
C PHE A 168 19.04 5.17 47.66
N VAL A 169 18.08 4.40 48.18
CA VAL A 169 17.60 3.16 47.55
C VAL A 169 16.18 3.36 47.05
N ALA A 170 15.84 2.72 45.96
CA ALA A 170 14.59 2.95 45.23
C ALA A 170 13.35 2.82 46.18
N GLU A 171 13.41 1.90 47.11
CA GLU A 171 12.30 1.60 48.05
C GLU A 171 12.11 2.67 49.17
N SER A 172 13.17 3.41 49.53
CA SER A 172 13.13 4.47 50.54
C SER A 172 13.21 5.87 49.97
N LEU A 173 13.47 6.01 48.68
CA LEU A 173 13.63 7.29 48.00
C LEU A 173 12.37 8.14 48.14
N ASN A 174 12.55 9.35 48.61
CA ASN A 174 11.52 10.37 48.70
C ASN A 174 12.20 11.75 48.51
N THR A 175 12.22 12.25 47.29
CA THR A 175 13.01 13.39 46.86
C THR A 175 12.12 14.38 46.13
N GLU A 176 12.10 15.62 46.57
CA GLU A 176 11.69 16.75 45.74
C GLU A 176 12.84 17.10 44.82
N LEU A 177 12.54 17.24 43.52
CA LEU A 177 13.52 17.58 42.49
C LEU A 177 12.98 18.69 41.62
N SER A 178 13.85 19.61 41.23
CA SER A 178 13.53 20.67 40.25
C SER A 178 14.78 21.05 39.47
N GLY A 179 14.64 21.20 38.15
CA GLY A 179 15.78 21.61 37.36
C GLY A 179 15.55 21.58 35.88
N ASP A 180 16.65 21.71 35.16
CA ASP A 180 16.71 21.74 33.69
C ASP A 180 17.48 20.52 33.20
N ILE A 181 16.92 19.81 32.21
CA ILE A 181 17.57 18.72 31.48
C ILE A 181 17.90 19.29 30.10
N TYR A 182 19.20 19.43 29.82
CA TYR A 182 19.70 20.02 28.59
C TYR A 182 19.79 19.02 27.46
N LYS A 183 20.07 17.77 27.79
CA LYS A 183 20.19 16.63 26.89
C LYS A 183 19.63 15.39 27.56
N PHE A 184 18.79 14.65 26.83
CA PHE A 184 18.28 13.36 27.29
C PHE A 184 18.07 12.45 26.09
N GLU A 185 18.85 11.40 26.00
CA GLU A 185 18.75 10.45 24.90
C GLU A 185 17.77 9.34 25.25
N PHE A 186 16.73 9.16 24.41
CA PHE A 186 15.76 8.09 24.52
C PHE A 186 15.34 7.62 23.13
N ASN A 187 15.31 6.30 22.91
CA ASN A 187 14.95 5.68 21.62
C ASN A 187 15.79 6.24 20.45
N ASP A 188 17.12 6.34 20.66
CA ASP A 188 18.10 6.90 19.72
C ASP A 188 17.80 8.36 19.28
N TYR A 189 17.00 9.10 20.05
CA TYR A 189 16.75 10.51 19.82
C TYR A 189 17.20 11.35 21.03
N GLU A 190 17.83 12.50 20.75
CA GLU A 190 18.28 13.45 21.74
C GLU A 190 17.23 14.54 21.99
N TYR A 191 16.53 14.44 23.14
CA TYR A 191 15.59 15.46 23.62
C TYR A 191 16.32 16.59 24.33
N ASN A 192 15.90 17.82 24.05
CA ASN A 192 16.54 19.02 24.58
C ASN A 192 15.52 19.92 25.29
N LYS A 193 16.00 20.83 26.16
CA LYS A 193 15.19 21.87 26.81
C LYS A 193 13.99 21.31 27.61
N ILE A 194 14.27 20.34 28.47
CA ILE A 194 13.28 19.76 29.37
C ILE A 194 13.41 20.43 30.73
N LYS A 195 12.28 20.83 31.32
CA LYS A 195 12.18 21.29 32.69
C LYS A 195 11.37 20.30 33.49
N VAL A 196 11.85 19.96 34.68
CA VAL A 196 11.18 19.03 35.57
C VAL A 196 11.06 19.64 36.98
N SER A 197 9.89 19.44 37.61
CA SER A 197 9.65 19.81 38.98
C SER A 197 8.62 18.87 39.59
N GLY A 198 8.94 18.24 40.70
CA GLY A 198 8.05 17.27 41.32
C GLY A 198 8.71 16.47 42.45
N VAL A 199 7.98 15.48 42.92
CA VAL A 199 8.43 14.55 43.94
C VAL A 199 8.61 13.16 43.32
N LEU A 200 9.78 12.59 43.53
CA LEU A 200 10.08 11.20 43.20
C LEU A 200 10.09 10.35 44.47
N ARG A 201 9.12 9.43 44.61
CA ARG A 201 8.95 8.58 45.80
C ARG A 201 8.70 7.15 45.38
N ASN A 202 9.54 6.21 45.87
CA ASN A 202 9.36 4.76 45.57
C ASN A 202 9.10 4.50 44.06
N GLN A 203 9.87 5.08 43.15
CA GLN A 203 9.69 4.99 41.72
C GLN A 203 8.41 5.66 41.17
N LEU A 204 7.73 6.43 42.01
CA LEU A 204 6.57 7.24 41.64
C LEU A 204 7.03 8.68 41.47
N PHE A 205 6.80 9.22 40.30
CA PHE A 205 6.97 10.66 39.99
C PHE A 205 5.60 11.32 40.06
N ASP A 206 5.49 12.40 40.86
CA ASP A 206 4.32 13.28 40.93
C ASP A 206 4.81 14.70 40.71
N GLY A 207 4.45 15.30 39.55
CA GLY A 207 5.00 16.61 39.22
C GLY A 207 4.63 17.10 37.85
N VAL A 208 5.45 18.05 37.38
CA VAL A 208 5.34 18.69 36.06
C VAL A 208 6.62 18.43 35.26
N LEU A 209 6.46 18.13 33.97
CA LEU A 209 7.53 18.02 33.01
C LEU A 209 7.16 18.80 31.76
N LEU A 210 8.02 19.77 31.39
CA LEU A 210 7.88 20.60 30.20
C LEU A 210 9.03 20.28 29.24
N CYS A 211 8.74 19.83 28.06
CA CYS A 211 9.72 19.64 26.99
C CYS A 211 9.46 20.65 25.87
N ASN A 212 10.49 21.41 25.49
CA ASN A 212 10.42 22.38 24.40
C ASN A 212 11.52 22.10 23.35
N ASP A 213 11.60 20.86 22.96
CA ASP A 213 12.47 20.39 21.90
C ASP A 213 11.96 20.78 20.50
N GLU A 214 12.85 20.78 19.52
CA GLU A 214 12.49 21.14 18.13
C GLU A 214 11.44 20.18 17.55
N ASN A 215 11.58 18.88 17.82
CA ASN A 215 10.72 17.82 17.30
C ASN A 215 9.70 17.27 18.31
N PHE A 216 9.77 17.72 19.58
CA PHE A 216 8.87 17.30 20.64
C PHE A 216 8.56 18.45 21.60
N ARG A 217 7.32 18.92 21.59
CA ARG A 217 6.81 19.89 22.55
C ARG A 217 5.70 19.26 23.38
N PHE A 218 5.96 19.13 24.67
CA PHE A 218 5.18 18.31 25.56
C PHE A 218 5.09 18.96 26.95
N ASP A 219 3.88 19.02 27.47
CA ASP A 219 3.56 19.49 28.82
C ASP A 219 2.86 18.34 29.55
N PHE A 220 3.45 17.88 30.64
CA PHE A 220 2.95 16.78 31.47
C PHE A 220 2.71 17.30 32.89
N GLN A 221 1.57 16.98 33.46
CA GLN A 221 1.25 17.25 34.85
C GLN A 221 0.51 16.05 35.44
N GLY A 222 1.04 15.50 36.52
CA GLY A 222 0.37 14.44 37.27
C GLY A 222 1.33 13.40 37.81
N LEU A 223 0.79 12.19 37.98
CA LEU A 223 1.42 11.07 38.64
C LEU A 223 1.75 9.95 37.65
N ALA A 224 3.03 9.54 37.63
CA ALA A 224 3.50 8.37 36.92
C ALA A 224 4.26 7.44 37.87
N ASN A 225 3.76 6.23 38.05
CA ASN A 225 4.37 5.22 38.96
C ASN A 225 4.96 4.09 38.10
N PHE A 226 6.25 3.87 38.24
CA PHE A 226 7.03 2.84 37.56
C PHE A 226 7.45 1.67 38.48
N ALA A 227 6.85 1.55 39.70
CA ALA A 227 7.17 0.49 40.59
C ALA A 227 6.66 -0.87 40.09
N VAL A 228 7.51 -1.91 40.20
CA VAL A 228 7.34 -3.25 39.56
C VAL A 228 6.04 -3.99 39.96
N ARG A 229 5.27 -3.50 40.93
CA ARG A 229 4.08 -4.22 41.44
C ARG A 229 2.76 -3.44 41.42
N GLN A 230 2.75 -2.15 41.09
CA GLN A 230 1.52 -1.34 41.00
C GLN A 230 1.81 -0.06 40.22
N ASN A 231 1.94 -0.19 38.92
CA ASN A 231 2.03 0.99 38.06
C ASN A 231 0.69 1.71 38.12
N LYS A 232 0.74 3.01 38.39
CA LYS A 232 -0.41 3.91 38.30
C LYS A 232 -0.03 5.16 37.57
N PHE A 233 -0.82 5.47 36.56
CA PHE A 233 -0.66 6.65 35.71
C PHE A 233 -1.93 7.50 35.86
N ASN A 234 -1.79 8.66 36.47
CA ASN A 234 -2.88 9.63 36.63
C ASN A 234 -2.32 11.01 36.28
N PHE A 235 -2.45 11.40 35.01
CA PHE A 235 -1.88 12.62 34.52
C PHE A 235 -2.67 13.22 33.36
N VAL A 236 -2.45 14.50 33.12
CA VAL A 236 -2.84 15.21 31.91
C VAL A 236 -1.57 15.60 31.15
N ALA A 237 -1.56 15.32 29.86
CA ALA A 237 -0.46 15.68 28.99
C ALA A 237 -0.97 16.43 27.75
N ALA A 238 -0.30 17.53 27.42
CA ALA A 238 -0.50 18.26 26.18
C ALA A 238 0.70 18.03 25.26
N VAL A 239 0.47 17.46 24.08
CA VAL A 239 1.46 17.31 23.02
C VAL A 239 1.16 18.39 21.98
N ASP A 240 1.85 19.52 22.04
CA ASP A 240 1.70 20.60 21.07
C ASP A 240 2.30 20.24 19.71
N TYR A 241 3.34 19.40 19.71
CA TYR A 241 4.03 18.94 18.51
C TYR A 241 4.88 17.71 18.81
N ALA A 242 4.71 16.66 18.03
CA ALA A 242 5.58 15.48 18.03
C ALA A 242 5.80 14.97 16.60
N ASP A 243 7.03 15.06 16.09
CA ASP A 243 7.43 14.44 14.83
C ASP A 243 7.86 13.00 15.10
N LEU A 244 6.90 12.07 15.01
CA LEU A 244 7.07 10.68 15.41
C LEU A 244 8.15 9.94 14.60
N LYS A 245 8.41 10.39 13.37
CA LYS A 245 9.50 9.85 12.55
C LYS A 245 10.85 10.27 13.09
N LYS A 246 11.05 11.54 13.37
CA LYS A 246 12.31 12.06 13.89
C LYS A 246 12.60 11.56 15.30
N LEU A 247 11.53 11.29 16.07
CA LEU A 247 11.59 10.68 17.39
C LEU A 247 11.77 9.14 17.35
N ASN A 248 11.92 8.55 16.17
CA ASN A 248 12.14 7.12 15.92
C ASN A 248 10.99 6.20 16.36
N PHE A 249 9.75 6.72 16.46
CA PHE A 249 8.58 5.90 16.77
C PHE A 249 7.93 5.28 15.55
N ILE A 250 8.00 5.93 14.39
CA ILE A 250 7.37 5.51 13.13
C ILE A 250 8.34 5.71 11.96
N ASN A 251 8.27 4.82 10.95
CA ASN A 251 9.14 4.89 9.77
C ASN A 251 8.56 5.69 8.59
N ASP A 252 7.37 6.27 8.72
CA ASP A 252 6.72 7.05 7.66
C ASP A 252 7.49 8.33 7.33
N SER A 253 7.34 8.83 6.10
CA SER A 253 8.07 10.01 5.62
C SER A 253 7.69 11.29 6.38
N ILE A 254 6.43 11.44 6.76
CA ILE A 254 5.88 12.52 7.59
C ILE A 254 4.93 11.87 8.59
N SER A 255 5.10 12.17 9.89
CA SER A 255 4.24 11.65 10.94
C SER A 255 4.25 12.62 12.13
N ILE A 256 3.31 13.56 12.15
CA ILE A 256 3.23 14.61 13.17
C ILE A 256 1.95 14.40 13.98
N PHE A 257 2.12 14.25 15.28
CA PHE A 257 1.03 14.13 16.25
C PHE A 257 0.91 15.38 17.10
N ARG A 258 -0.33 15.79 17.40
CA ARG A 258 -0.71 16.80 18.40
C ARG A 258 -1.96 16.36 19.10
N GLY A 259 -2.12 16.71 20.39
CA GLY A 259 -3.33 16.39 21.14
C GLY A 259 -3.13 16.49 22.66
N HIS A 260 -4.22 16.39 23.37
CA HIS A 260 -4.21 16.31 24.83
C HIS A 260 -4.62 14.89 25.24
N VAL A 261 -3.95 14.36 26.24
CA VAL A 261 -4.22 13.03 26.81
C VAL A 261 -4.51 13.20 28.30
N ASP A 262 -5.67 12.73 28.71
CA ASP A 262 -6.00 12.57 30.13
C ASP A 262 -5.99 11.06 30.43
N MET A 263 -5.10 10.65 31.32
CA MET A 263 -4.85 9.24 31.64
C MET A 263 -5.08 8.96 33.12
N ASP A 264 -5.95 7.99 33.39
CA ASP A 264 -6.14 7.40 34.73
C ASP A 264 -6.16 5.88 34.58
N ILE A 265 -4.98 5.28 34.68
CA ILE A 265 -4.75 3.84 34.42
C ILE A 265 -3.94 3.24 35.56
N GLU A 266 -4.33 2.03 36.01
CA GLU A 266 -3.59 1.19 36.93
C GLU A 266 -3.29 -0.16 36.27
N GLY A 267 -2.07 -0.70 36.47
CA GLY A 267 -1.65 -2.00 35.96
C GLY A 267 -0.14 -2.08 35.75
N ASN A 268 0.40 -3.29 35.66
CA ASN A 268 1.84 -3.50 35.54
C ASN A 268 2.33 -3.64 34.09
N ASN A 269 1.43 -4.04 33.22
CA ASN A 269 1.70 -4.24 31.79
C ASN A 269 0.40 -4.10 30.97
N LEU A 270 0.49 -4.14 29.65
CA LEU A 270 -0.66 -4.01 28.76
C LEU A 270 -1.77 -5.04 29.00
N ASP A 271 -1.47 -6.19 29.60
CA ASP A 271 -2.45 -7.26 29.81
C ASP A 271 -3.30 -7.06 31.09
N ASP A 272 -2.81 -6.32 32.06
CA ASP A 272 -3.49 -6.07 33.36
C ASP A 272 -3.90 -4.60 33.55
N MET A 273 -3.61 -3.71 32.60
CA MET A 273 -3.99 -2.30 32.68
C MET A 273 -5.50 -2.11 32.68
N ALA A 274 -6.01 -1.40 33.72
CA ALA A 274 -7.39 -0.97 33.84
C ALA A 274 -7.47 0.53 34.07
N GLY A 275 -8.52 1.17 33.58
CA GLY A 275 -8.75 2.62 33.75
C GLY A 275 -9.21 3.25 32.44
N GLN A 276 -8.96 4.55 32.32
CA GLN A 276 -9.45 5.37 31.21
C GLN A 276 -8.33 6.20 30.59
N LEU A 277 -8.37 6.29 29.25
CA LEU A 277 -7.64 7.24 28.42
C LEU A 277 -8.63 8.13 27.70
N GLN A 278 -8.45 9.42 27.74
CA GLN A 278 -9.22 10.37 26.97
C GLN A 278 -8.28 11.22 26.11
N PHE A 279 -8.62 11.34 24.84
CA PHE A 279 -7.90 12.15 23.87
C PHE A 279 -8.78 13.30 23.43
N THR A 280 -8.23 14.52 23.45
CA THR A 280 -8.94 15.72 23.03
C THR A 280 -8.07 16.58 22.12
N ASN A 281 -8.68 17.34 21.20
CA ASN A 281 -7.97 18.18 20.24
C ASN A 281 -6.89 17.45 19.44
N THR A 282 -7.15 16.19 19.09
CA THR A 282 -6.16 15.32 18.45
C THR A 282 -6.05 15.60 16.97
N THR A 283 -4.82 15.76 16.50
CA THR A 283 -4.50 15.84 15.07
C THR A 283 -3.33 14.92 14.72
N TYR A 284 -3.40 14.33 13.56
CA TYR A 284 -2.33 13.53 12.98
C TYR A 284 -2.08 13.98 11.54
N GLN A 285 -0.83 14.20 11.18
CA GLN A 285 -0.43 14.58 9.84
C GLN A 285 0.51 13.52 9.25
N ASN A 286 0.19 13.01 8.10
CA ASN A 286 1.04 12.15 7.29
C ASN A 286 1.40 12.84 5.96
N ILE A 287 1.94 12.06 5.00
CA ILE A 287 2.31 12.57 3.67
C ILE A 287 1.08 13.01 2.86
N ASN A 288 -0.09 12.44 3.14
CA ASN A 288 -1.30 12.65 2.36
C ASN A 288 -2.07 13.90 2.83
N ASP A 289 -2.30 14.03 4.15
CA ASP A 289 -3.10 15.14 4.71
C ASP A 289 -2.86 15.34 6.21
N THR A 290 -3.56 16.34 6.76
CA THR A 290 -3.71 16.59 8.20
C THR A 290 -5.11 16.19 8.65
N TYR A 291 -5.20 15.18 9.49
CA TYR A 291 -6.44 14.61 10.00
C TYR A 291 -6.76 15.20 11.37
N TYR A 292 -7.99 15.68 11.54
CA TYR A 292 -8.52 16.22 12.78
C TYR A 292 -9.51 15.23 13.36
N PHE A 293 -9.27 14.76 14.58
CA PHE A 293 -10.12 13.78 15.26
C PHE A 293 -11.02 14.46 16.28
N GLU A 294 -12.26 13.96 16.38
CA GLU A 294 -13.12 14.31 17.50
C GLU A 294 -12.58 13.69 18.79
N ASP A 295 -13.02 14.23 19.94
CA ASP A 295 -12.61 13.71 21.24
C ASP A 295 -13.00 12.24 21.37
N PHE A 296 -12.09 11.41 21.83
CA PHE A 296 -12.32 9.98 21.99
C PHE A 296 -11.73 9.41 23.26
N SER A 297 -12.30 8.29 23.70
CA SER A 297 -11.86 7.61 24.91
C SER A 297 -11.67 6.12 24.72
N VAL A 298 -10.75 5.56 25.51
CA VAL A 298 -10.51 4.13 25.64
C VAL A 298 -10.63 3.79 27.12
N VAL A 299 -11.52 2.84 27.46
CA VAL A 299 -11.75 2.38 28.82
C VAL A 299 -11.44 0.90 28.90
N SER A 300 -10.59 0.52 29.84
CA SER A 300 -10.29 -0.88 30.14
C SER A 300 -10.73 -1.23 31.53
N SER A 301 -11.53 -2.27 31.68
CA SER A 301 -12.04 -2.74 32.99
C SER A 301 -11.99 -4.26 33.09
N PHE A 302 -11.92 -4.76 34.31
CA PHE A 302 -11.91 -6.19 34.59
C PHE A 302 -13.12 -6.61 35.40
N GLU A 303 -13.75 -7.71 35.02
CA GLU A 303 -14.75 -8.41 35.80
C GLU A 303 -14.09 -9.64 36.44
N ARG A 304 -14.17 -9.77 37.82
CA ARG A 304 -13.57 -10.86 38.58
C ARG A 304 -12.07 -11.07 38.30
N ASP A 305 -11.34 -9.99 38.07
CA ASP A 305 -9.90 -9.93 37.83
C ASP A 305 -9.40 -10.75 36.60
N THR A 306 -10.29 -11.27 35.77
CA THR A 306 -9.90 -12.15 34.65
C THR A 306 -10.54 -11.76 33.33
N ILE A 307 -11.80 -11.33 33.33
CA ILE A 307 -12.52 -10.97 32.11
C ILE A 307 -12.33 -9.49 31.86
N ARG A 308 -11.57 -9.17 30.83
CA ARG A 308 -11.30 -7.81 30.44
C ARG A 308 -12.35 -7.31 29.45
N THR A 309 -12.79 -6.08 29.64
CA THR A 309 -13.55 -5.32 28.65
C THR A 309 -12.75 -4.07 28.27
N VAL A 310 -12.50 -3.90 27.01
CA VAL A 310 -11.92 -2.67 26.43
C VAL A 310 -12.98 -2.02 25.57
N GLU A 311 -13.41 -0.84 25.95
CA GLU A 311 -14.38 -0.02 25.22
C GLU A 311 -13.65 1.14 24.54
N ILE A 312 -13.92 1.35 23.27
CA ILE A 312 -13.42 2.49 22.48
C ILE A 312 -14.63 3.29 22.06
N ASN A 313 -14.63 4.56 22.39
CA ASN A 313 -15.69 5.47 21.99
C ASN A 313 -15.09 6.66 21.24
N SER A 314 -15.16 6.60 19.92
CA SER A 314 -14.73 7.65 19.01
C SER A 314 -15.81 7.88 17.97
N PRO A 315 -16.33 9.11 17.83
CA PRO A 315 -17.39 9.39 16.87
C PRO A 315 -16.95 9.26 15.41
N ASP A 316 -15.65 9.31 15.11
CA ASP A 316 -15.10 9.41 13.76
C ASP A 316 -13.99 8.39 13.43
N ILE A 317 -13.54 7.59 14.42
CA ILE A 317 -12.52 6.54 14.22
C ILE A 317 -13.15 5.16 14.34
N ILE A 318 -13.52 4.75 15.57
CA ILE A 318 -14.10 3.45 15.87
C ILE A 318 -14.89 3.52 17.19
N THR A 319 -16.06 2.92 17.23
CA THR A 319 -16.85 2.81 18.46
C THR A 319 -17.24 1.37 18.70
N GLY A 320 -17.07 0.89 19.93
CA GLY A 320 -17.44 -0.48 20.28
C GLY A 320 -16.60 -1.04 21.41
N TYR A 321 -16.60 -2.35 21.50
CA TYR A 321 -15.93 -3.05 22.58
C TYR A 321 -15.29 -4.37 22.13
N MET A 322 -14.30 -4.79 22.91
CA MET A 322 -13.81 -6.16 22.96
C MET A 322 -13.86 -6.67 24.41
N ARG A 323 -14.33 -7.90 24.61
CA ARG A 323 -14.49 -8.51 25.92
C ARG A 323 -14.04 -9.96 25.88
N GLY A 324 -13.25 -10.36 26.89
CA GLY A 324 -12.80 -11.74 27.02
C GLY A 324 -11.61 -11.89 27.96
N TYR A 325 -11.01 -13.05 27.87
CA TYR A 325 -9.68 -13.29 28.41
C TYR A 325 -8.68 -13.40 27.26
N PHE A 326 -7.84 -12.41 27.13
CA PHE A 326 -6.87 -12.30 26.04
C PHE A 326 -5.63 -11.53 26.49
N LYS A 327 -4.52 -11.84 25.84
CA LYS A 327 -3.27 -11.11 26.00
C LYS A 327 -3.07 -10.17 24.80
N VAL A 328 -2.82 -8.90 25.09
CA VAL A 328 -2.68 -7.86 24.07
C VAL A 328 -1.55 -8.19 23.08
N ASN A 329 -0.42 -8.64 23.59
CA ASN A 329 0.74 -9.01 22.79
C ASN A 329 0.51 -10.25 21.89
N GLU A 330 -0.50 -11.07 22.19
CA GLU A 330 -0.86 -12.28 21.44
C GLU A 330 -2.09 -12.09 20.55
N LEU A 331 -2.79 -10.93 20.58
CA LEU A 331 -4.02 -10.68 19.81
C LEU A 331 -3.82 -10.90 18.30
N GLY A 332 -2.72 -10.43 17.74
CA GLY A 332 -2.41 -10.64 16.33
C GLY A 332 -2.32 -12.12 15.97
N ARG A 333 -1.65 -12.93 16.79
CA ARG A 333 -1.53 -14.38 16.61
C ARG A 333 -2.86 -15.09 16.85
N LEU A 334 -3.64 -14.64 17.82
CA LEU A 334 -4.98 -15.17 18.08
C LEU A 334 -5.90 -15.01 16.88
N VAL A 335 -5.92 -13.82 16.27
CA VAL A 335 -6.67 -13.54 15.03
C VAL A 335 -6.14 -14.37 13.86
N GLN A 336 -4.83 -14.44 13.67
CA GLN A 336 -4.21 -15.25 12.61
C GLN A 336 -4.56 -16.73 12.75
N ASN A 337 -4.48 -17.30 13.97
CA ASN A 337 -4.89 -18.66 14.27
C ASN A 337 -6.38 -18.90 13.98
N SER A 338 -7.22 -17.93 14.30
CA SER A 338 -8.67 -17.99 14.06
C SER A 338 -9.01 -18.03 12.58
N ILE A 339 -8.41 -17.15 11.78
CA ILE A 339 -8.55 -17.16 10.32
C ILE A 339 -7.95 -18.44 9.74
N GLY A 340 -6.77 -18.84 10.21
CA GLY A 340 -6.10 -20.06 9.80
C GLY A 340 -6.91 -21.32 10.10
N SER A 341 -7.75 -21.31 11.15
CA SER A 341 -8.60 -22.45 11.50
C SER A 341 -9.65 -22.84 10.43
N ILE A 342 -9.88 -21.98 9.44
CA ILE A 342 -10.67 -22.31 8.25
C ILE A 342 -9.97 -23.39 7.41
N TYR A 343 -8.64 -23.46 7.48
CA TYR A 343 -7.82 -24.44 6.79
C TYR A 343 -7.43 -25.57 7.75
N THR A 344 -7.69 -26.82 7.39
CA THR A 344 -7.40 -27.99 8.24
C THR A 344 -5.91 -28.32 8.36
N ASN A 345 -5.08 -27.88 7.42
CA ASN A 345 -3.61 -28.06 7.43
C ASN A 345 -2.87 -26.82 7.99
N TYR A 346 -3.57 -25.84 8.53
CA TYR A 346 -2.95 -24.66 9.15
C TYR A 346 -2.17 -25.06 10.40
N GLN A 347 -0.95 -24.56 10.54
CA GLN A 347 -0.10 -24.72 11.71
C GLN A 347 -0.29 -23.47 12.60
N PRO A 348 -0.99 -23.58 13.73
CA PRO A 348 -1.23 -22.42 14.59
C PRO A 348 0.07 -21.96 15.27
N PHE A 349 0.20 -20.67 15.47
CA PHE A 349 1.22 -20.09 16.33
C PHE A 349 0.94 -20.47 17.80
N GLU A 350 2.00 -20.63 18.57
CA GLU A 350 1.86 -20.79 20.03
C GLU A 350 1.31 -19.51 20.65
N ILE A 351 0.24 -19.66 21.42
CA ILE A 351 -0.41 -18.63 22.24
C ILE A 351 -0.79 -19.24 23.57
N SER A 352 -1.04 -18.40 24.57
CA SER A 352 -1.50 -18.86 25.89
C SER A 352 -2.87 -19.53 25.81
N ASP A 353 -3.07 -20.57 26.63
CA ASP A 353 -4.31 -21.35 26.68
C ASP A 353 -5.48 -20.52 27.28
N GLY A 354 -6.71 -20.92 26.96
CA GLY A 354 -7.93 -20.37 27.50
C GLY A 354 -8.31 -18.98 26.98
N GLN A 355 -7.63 -18.47 25.99
CA GLN A 355 -7.96 -17.17 25.42
C GLN A 355 -9.27 -17.22 24.63
N TYR A 356 -10.11 -16.24 24.90
CA TYR A 356 -11.32 -15.98 24.13
C TYR A 356 -11.60 -14.49 24.05
N LEU A 357 -12.28 -14.09 22.96
CA LEU A 357 -12.57 -12.71 22.66
C LEU A 357 -13.93 -12.59 21.99
N ASP A 358 -14.77 -11.71 22.49
CA ASP A 358 -16.03 -11.27 21.88
C ASP A 358 -15.90 -9.78 21.57
N PHE A 359 -16.24 -9.35 20.36
CA PHE A 359 -16.06 -7.97 19.95
C PHE A 359 -17.18 -7.49 19.03
N ASN A 360 -17.43 -6.18 19.12
CA ASN A 360 -18.38 -5.49 18.26
C ASN A 360 -17.95 -4.04 18.07
N PHE A 361 -17.57 -3.69 16.84
CA PHE A 361 -17.08 -2.36 16.50
C PHE A 361 -17.84 -1.78 15.31
N LYS A 362 -18.19 -0.53 15.41
CA LYS A 362 -18.59 0.33 14.30
C LYS A 362 -17.36 1.10 13.83
N ILE A 363 -17.08 1.03 12.55
CA ILE A 363 -15.89 1.62 11.91
C ILE A 363 -16.31 2.87 11.16
N TYR A 364 -15.55 3.93 11.30
CA TYR A 364 -15.76 5.19 10.59
C TYR A 364 -14.61 5.44 9.61
N ASN A 365 -14.88 6.22 8.57
CA ASN A 365 -13.96 6.36 7.45
C ASN A 365 -12.60 6.97 7.84
N LYS A 366 -12.57 7.87 8.79
CA LYS A 366 -11.35 8.64 9.13
C LYS A 366 -10.16 7.78 9.53
N ILE A 367 -10.38 6.64 10.21
CA ILE A 367 -9.28 5.71 10.52
C ILE A 367 -8.69 5.09 9.25
N VAL A 368 -9.54 4.85 8.25
CA VAL A 368 -9.13 4.25 6.97
C VAL A 368 -8.39 5.27 6.13
N ASP A 369 -8.88 6.51 6.07
CA ASP A 369 -8.24 7.63 5.35
C ASP A 369 -6.80 7.87 5.80
N VAL A 370 -6.51 7.66 7.10
CA VAL A 370 -5.15 7.81 7.65
C VAL A 370 -4.20 6.76 7.10
N PHE A 371 -4.63 5.49 6.99
CA PHE A 371 -3.77 4.36 6.64
C PHE A 371 -3.84 3.94 5.18
N VAL A 372 -5.03 4.04 4.55
CA VAL A 372 -5.28 3.63 3.16
C VAL A 372 -6.30 4.61 2.54
N PRO A 373 -5.85 5.80 2.11
CA PRO A 373 -6.74 6.86 1.62
C PRO A 373 -7.52 6.50 0.36
N GLU A 374 -7.11 5.43 -0.34
CA GLU A 374 -7.82 4.92 -1.51
C GLU A 374 -9.06 4.09 -1.17
N ILE A 375 -9.33 3.87 0.13
CA ILE A 375 -10.51 3.13 0.62
C ILE A 375 -11.39 4.05 1.44
N ALA A 376 -12.69 4.08 1.13
CA ALA A 376 -13.71 4.78 1.89
C ALA A 376 -14.82 3.85 2.32
N PHE A 377 -15.21 3.92 3.60
CA PHE A 377 -16.31 3.16 4.18
C PHE A 377 -17.53 4.04 4.45
N ASP A 378 -18.72 3.48 4.19
CA ASP A 378 -19.97 4.11 4.65
C ASP A 378 -20.04 4.15 6.19
N PRO A 379 -20.62 5.21 6.80
CA PRO A 379 -20.69 5.40 8.26
C PRO A 379 -21.37 4.28 9.05
N ASN A 380 -22.10 3.39 8.43
CA ASN A 380 -22.76 2.25 9.09
C ASN A 380 -21.99 0.93 8.96
N THR A 381 -20.71 1.02 8.62
CA THR A 381 -19.83 -0.15 8.56
C THR A 381 -19.55 -0.68 9.96
N TYR A 382 -19.68 -2.00 10.16
CA TYR A 382 -19.37 -2.63 11.43
C TYR A 382 -18.73 -4.01 11.26
N ILE A 383 -17.98 -4.39 12.28
CA ILE A 383 -17.37 -5.71 12.44
C ILE A 383 -17.70 -6.25 13.84
N ARG A 384 -18.21 -7.47 13.91
CA ARG A 384 -18.44 -8.18 15.17
C ARG A 384 -18.06 -9.64 15.06
N GLY A 385 -17.65 -10.23 16.17
CA GLY A 385 -17.27 -11.64 16.13
C GLY A 385 -16.94 -12.19 17.50
N ALA A 386 -16.64 -13.48 17.53
CA ALA A 386 -16.19 -14.21 18.70
C ALA A 386 -15.08 -15.18 18.30
N ILE A 387 -14.10 -15.32 19.19
CA ILE A 387 -12.97 -16.22 19.05
C ILE A 387 -12.87 -17.06 20.33
N GLU A 388 -12.74 -18.36 20.20
CA GLU A 388 -12.36 -19.28 21.31
C GLU A 388 -11.14 -20.10 20.86
N ALA A 389 -9.96 -19.77 21.40
CA ALA A 389 -8.70 -20.36 20.95
C ALA A 389 -8.65 -21.88 21.14
N ASP A 390 -9.01 -22.38 22.35
CA ASP A 390 -8.89 -23.80 22.69
C ASP A 390 -9.83 -24.70 21.88
N GLN A 391 -10.97 -24.16 21.45
CA GLN A 391 -11.95 -24.89 20.65
C GLN A 391 -11.78 -24.62 19.16
N SER A 392 -10.85 -23.73 18.78
CA SER A 392 -10.71 -23.20 17.45
C SER A 392 -12.06 -22.75 16.87
N ASP A 393 -12.92 -22.10 17.69
CA ASP A 393 -14.20 -21.54 17.26
C ASP A 393 -14.00 -20.10 16.83
N PHE A 394 -14.40 -19.78 15.60
CA PHE A 394 -14.26 -18.46 15.04
C PHE A 394 -15.52 -18.03 14.31
N LYS A 395 -16.09 -16.93 14.76
CA LYS A 395 -17.24 -16.27 14.15
C LYS A 395 -16.93 -14.82 13.88
N LEU A 396 -17.23 -14.38 12.67
CA LEU A 396 -17.07 -13.00 12.23
C LEU A 396 -18.27 -12.59 11.38
N THR A 397 -18.75 -11.39 11.58
CA THR A 397 -19.67 -10.70 10.66
C THR A 397 -19.10 -9.31 10.40
N PHE A 398 -18.86 -9.01 9.14
CA PHE A 398 -18.56 -7.66 8.65
C PHE A 398 -19.68 -7.22 7.73
N LYS A 399 -20.17 -6.00 7.89
CA LYS A 399 -21.14 -5.38 6.98
C LYS A 399 -20.77 -3.94 6.71
N SER A 400 -20.90 -3.55 5.45
CA SER A 400 -20.82 -2.17 5.00
C SER A 400 -21.90 -1.88 3.99
N PRO A 401 -22.65 -0.79 4.12
CA PRO A 401 -23.60 -0.37 3.07
C PRO A 401 -22.91 -0.03 1.77
N SER A 402 -21.74 0.60 1.82
CA SER A 402 -20.89 0.87 0.65
C SER A 402 -19.42 0.92 1.04
N ILE A 403 -18.55 0.50 0.11
CA ILE A 403 -17.10 0.67 0.16
C ILE A 403 -16.67 1.20 -1.21
N GLU A 404 -15.96 2.31 -1.20
CA GLU A 404 -15.20 2.76 -2.36
C GLU A 404 -13.74 2.33 -2.19
N ALA A 405 -13.16 1.68 -3.18
CA ALA A 405 -11.78 1.19 -3.11
C ALA A 405 -11.13 1.22 -4.49
N PHE A 406 -9.99 1.93 -4.61
CA PHE A 406 -9.20 1.99 -5.84
C PHE A 406 -10.02 2.36 -7.09
N GLY A 407 -10.95 3.32 -6.95
CA GLY A 407 -11.83 3.78 -8.02
C GLY A 407 -12.98 2.82 -8.36
N ASN A 408 -13.22 1.79 -7.54
CA ASN A 408 -14.35 0.88 -7.67
C ASN A 408 -15.30 1.05 -6.49
N THR A 409 -16.60 0.83 -6.73
CA THR A 409 -17.65 0.91 -5.70
C THR A 409 -18.25 -0.47 -5.45
N PHE A 410 -18.46 -0.79 -4.18
CA PHE A 410 -19.07 -2.03 -3.72
C PHE A 410 -20.23 -1.70 -2.77
N ASP A 411 -21.44 -2.14 -3.08
CA ASP A 411 -22.63 -1.83 -2.30
C ASP A 411 -23.19 -3.05 -1.56
N ASN A 412 -23.68 -2.81 -0.34
CA ASN A 412 -24.28 -3.82 0.52
C ASN A 412 -23.41 -5.06 0.75
N ILE A 413 -22.16 -4.83 1.19
CA ILE A 413 -21.23 -5.90 1.47
C ILE A 413 -21.59 -6.61 2.76
N GLU A 414 -21.68 -7.93 2.73
CA GLU A 414 -21.77 -8.78 3.91
C GLU A 414 -20.72 -9.90 3.84
N LEU A 415 -19.85 -10.00 4.87
CA LEU A 415 -18.95 -11.12 5.08
C LEU A 415 -19.34 -11.81 6.38
N LYS A 416 -19.60 -13.11 6.32
CA LYS A 416 -19.80 -13.99 7.48
C LYS A 416 -18.78 -15.11 7.47
N ILE A 417 -18.15 -15.32 8.60
CA ILE A 417 -17.30 -16.49 8.85
C ILE A 417 -17.86 -17.22 10.06
N ASP A 418 -18.00 -18.52 9.96
CA ASP A 418 -18.34 -19.43 11.06
C ASP A 418 -17.77 -20.81 10.73
N ASN A 419 -16.60 -21.11 11.31
CA ASN A 419 -15.87 -22.33 10.99
C ASN A 419 -16.50 -23.61 11.57
N LYS A 420 -17.55 -23.49 12.38
CA LYS A 420 -18.35 -24.60 12.90
C LYS A 420 -19.70 -24.74 12.19
N ASN A 421 -20.08 -23.83 11.31
CA ASN A 421 -21.33 -23.90 10.59
C ASN A 421 -21.30 -25.03 9.56
N PRO A 422 -22.27 -25.97 9.57
CA PRO A 422 -22.27 -27.11 8.66
C PRO A 422 -22.61 -26.73 7.20
N LEU A 423 -23.18 -25.54 6.96
CA LEU A 423 -23.62 -25.11 5.64
C LEU A 423 -22.56 -24.28 4.91
N PHE A 424 -21.78 -23.51 5.65
CA PHE A 424 -20.68 -22.70 5.12
C PHE A 424 -19.68 -22.31 6.23
N ASN A 425 -18.41 -22.25 5.88
CA ASN A 425 -17.39 -21.66 6.75
C ASN A 425 -17.23 -20.16 6.48
N THR A 426 -17.37 -19.76 5.22
CA THR A 426 -17.35 -18.36 4.80
C THR A 426 -18.49 -18.08 3.82
N PHE A 427 -19.17 -16.98 4.02
CA PHE A 427 -20.17 -16.42 3.11
C PHE A 427 -19.83 -14.97 2.83
N VAL A 428 -19.83 -14.59 1.56
CA VAL A 428 -19.67 -13.20 1.11
C VAL A 428 -20.82 -12.86 0.19
N SER A 429 -21.42 -11.70 0.35
CA SER A 429 -22.37 -11.15 -0.63
C SER A 429 -22.06 -9.67 -0.87
N VAL A 430 -22.28 -9.23 -2.11
CA VAL A 430 -22.25 -7.84 -2.54
C VAL A 430 -23.38 -7.64 -3.54
N ASP A 431 -24.23 -6.66 -3.30
CA ASP A 431 -25.39 -6.46 -4.17
C ASP A 431 -24.97 -5.87 -5.52
N ASP A 432 -24.17 -4.81 -5.51
CA ASP A 432 -23.66 -4.15 -6.70
C ASP A 432 -22.14 -3.87 -6.57
N MET A 433 -21.38 -4.13 -7.64
CA MET A 433 -19.97 -3.77 -7.79
C MET A 433 -19.81 -3.05 -9.12
N SER A 434 -19.43 -1.78 -9.06
CA SER A 434 -19.08 -0.99 -10.24
C SER A 434 -17.56 -0.86 -10.33
N THR A 435 -17.00 -1.39 -11.42
CA THR A 435 -15.58 -1.31 -11.69
C THR A 435 -15.30 -0.64 -13.03
N VAL A 436 -14.08 -0.13 -13.23
CA VAL A 436 -13.66 0.50 -14.49
C VAL A 436 -13.82 -0.45 -15.70
N TYR A 437 -13.79 -1.76 -15.48
CA TYR A 437 -13.75 -2.74 -16.57
C TYR A 437 -15.04 -3.55 -16.72
N TYR A 438 -15.79 -3.77 -15.62
CA TYR A 438 -16.92 -4.70 -15.63
C TYR A 438 -17.82 -4.50 -14.41
N ASP A 439 -19.13 -4.35 -14.63
CA ASP A 439 -20.11 -4.22 -13.57
C ASP A 439 -20.62 -5.60 -13.16
N VAL A 440 -20.80 -5.81 -11.86
CA VAL A 440 -21.24 -7.08 -11.27
C VAL A 440 -22.41 -6.82 -10.33
N LYS A 441 -23.42 -7.69 -10.37
CA LYS A 441 -24.61 -7.62 -9.54
C LYS A 441 -24.92 -8.96 -8.89
N ASP A 442 -25.59 -8.91 -7.73
CA ASP A 442 -26.03 -10.10 -6.98
C ASP A 442 -24.86 -11.07 -6.70
N PHE A 443 -23.66 -10.56 -6.40
CA PHE A 443 -22.52 -11.42 -6.10
C PHE A 443 -22.74 -12.17 -4.79
N SER A 444 -22.54 -13.49 -4.83
CA SER A 444 -22.49 -14.33 -3.65
C SER A 444 -21.36 -15.36 -3.74
N LEU A 445 -20.68 -15.58 -2.64
CA LEU A 445 -19.66 -16.62 -2.51
C LEU A 445 -19.87 -17.40 -1.22
N ILE A 446 -19.88 -18.70 -1.34
CA ILE A 446 -19.97 -19.63 -0.21
C ILE A 446 -18.70 -20.52 -0.24
N ASN A 447 -18.08 -20.67 0.92
CA ASN A 447 -16.98 -21.61 1.12
C ASN A 447 -17.38 -22.70 2.09
N THR A 448 -16.97 -23.94 1.80
CA THR A 448 -17.00 -25.08 2.73
C THR A 448 -15.65 -25.76 2.74
N THR A 449 -15.17 -26.15 3.92
CA THR A 449 -13.91 -26.86 4.07
C THR A 449 -14.15 -28.35 4.26
N LEU A 450 -13.49 -29.17 3.46
CA LEU A 450 -13.51 -30.63 3.61
C LEU A 450 -12.07 -31.16 3.57
N LYS A 451 -11.61 -31.72 4.65
CA LYS A 451 -10.20 -32.11 4.86
C LYS A 451 -9.31 -30.87 4.59
N ASP A 452 -8.32 -31.02 3.69
CA ASP A 452 -7.33 -29.96 3.37
C ASP A 452 -7.74 -29.06 2.20
N THR A 453 -9.03 -29.12 1.81
CA THR A 453 -9.52 -28.44 0.61
C THR A 453 -10.68 -27.52 0.95
N LEU A 454 -10.58 -26.27 0.55
CA LEU A 454 -11.68 -25.31 0.56
C LEU A 454 -12.42 -25.40 -0.77
N PHE A 455 -13.71 -25.65 -0.71
CA PHE A 455 -14.59 -25.64 -1.88
C PHE A 455 -15.38 -24.34 -1.89
N PHE A 456 -15.39 -23.69 -3.03
CA PHE A 456 -16.09 -22.43 -3.26
C PHE A 456 -17.16 -22.60 -4.31
N ARG A 457 -18.28 -21.95 -4.06
CA ARG A 457 -19.32 -21.69 -5.05
C ARG A 457 -19.57 -20.20 -5.08
N THR A 458 -19.52 -19.59 -6.25
CA THR A 458 -19.87 -18.19 -6.44
C THR A 458 -20.88 -18.05 -7.58
N GLU A 459 -21.82 -17.15 -7.37
CA GLU A 459 -22.86 -16.80 -8.34
C GLU A 459 -22.91 -15.28 -8.44
N PHE A 460 -23.03 -14.78 -9.67
CA PHE A 460 -23.20 -13.35 -9.92
C PHE A 460 -23.72 -13.10 -11.34
N LYS A 461 -24.23 -11.89 -11.57
CA LYS A 461 -24.56 -11.36 -12.88
C LYS A 461 -23.54 -10.28 -13.25
N GLY A 462 -23.37 -10.00 -14.54
CA GLY A 462 -22.41 -8.99 -14.98
C GLY A 462 -22.72 -8.40 -16.34
N GLY A 463 -21.85 -7.44 -16.74
CA GLY A 463 -22.01 -6.66 -17.97
C GLY A 463 -22.87 -5.41 -17.77
N SER A 464 -22.80 -4.47 -18.70
CA SER A 464 -23.50 -3.18 -18.62
C SER A 464 -25.02 -3.28 -18.40
N GLU A 465 -25.64 -4.37 -18.88
CA GLU A 465 -27.08 -4.64 -18.72
C GLU A 465 -27.36 -5.82 -17.76
N TYR A 466 -26.33 -6.37 -17.10
CA TYR A 466 -26.40 -7.54 -16.22
C TYR A 466 -27.00 -8.80 -16.86
N ASN A 467 -26.85 -8.94 -18.17
CA ASN A 467 -27.34 -10.08 -18.94
C ASN A 467 -26.40 -11.29 -18.87
N ASP A 468 -25.14 -11.08 -18.48
CA ASP A 468 -24.20 -12.15 -18.26
C ASP A 468 -24.46 -12.82 -16.91
N SER A 469 -24.27 -14.13 -16.81
CA SER A 469 -24.46 -14.88 -15.57
C SER A 469 -23.35 -15.90 -15.35
N TYR A 470 -22.91 -15.99 -14.11
CA TYR A 470 -21.79 -16.83 -13.70
C TYR A 470 -22.19 -17.70 -12.52
N ASN A 471 -22.00 -19.01 -12.64
CA ASN A 471 -22.13 -19.98 -11.56
C ASN A 471 -20.83 -20.80 -11.53
N LEU A 472 -19.87 -20.34 -10.71
CA LEU A 472 -18.53 -20.89 -10.70
C LEU A 472 -18.32 -21.77 -9.46
N ASN A 473 -17.79 -22.97 -9.67
CA ASN A 473 -17.42 -23.90 -8.64
C ASN A 473 -15.91 -24.14 -8.74
N PHE A 474 -15.20 -23.93 -7.68
CA PHE A 474 -13.75 -24.14 -7.63
C PHE A 474 -13.31 -24.59 -6.25
N TYR A 475 -12.08 -25.03 -6.14
CA TYR A 475 -11.48 -25.42 -4.88
C TYR A 475 -10.09 -24.82 -4.73
N HIS A 476 -9.68 -24.59 -3.50
CA HIS A 476 -8.33 -24.21 -3.14
C HIS A 476 -7.74 -25.27 -2.21
N THR A 477 -6.51 -25.69 -2.49
CA THR A 477 -5.73 -26.61 -1.67
C THR A 477 -4.23 -26.31 -1.83
N PHE A 478 -3.39 -27.03 -1.10
CA PHE A 478 -1.93 -26.99 -1.28
C PHE A 478 -1.45 -28.32 -1.86
N ASN A 479 -0.47 -28.25 -2.76
CA ASN A 479 0.18 -29.45 -3.27
C ASN A 479 1.32 -29.89 -2.33
N GLU A 480 1.95 -31.01 -2.64
CA GLU A 480 3.08 -31.58 -1.87
C GLU A 480 4.28 -30.64 -1.73
N ASN A 481 4.43 -29.66 -2.62
CA ASN A 481 5.47 -28.62 -2.58
C ASN A 481 5.00 -27.34 -1.86
N ASN A 482 3.89 -27.39 -1.11
CA ASN A 482 3.29 -26.27 -0.40
C ASN A 482 2.93 -25.07 -1.30
N ARG A 483 2.62 -25.31 -2.58
CA ARG A 483 2.10 -24.31 -3.50
C ARG A 483 0.58 -24.31 -3.48
N SER A 484 -0.02 -23.14 -3.55
CA SER A 484 -1.46 -22.96 -3.70
C SER A 484 -1.96 -23.52 -5.03
N VAL A 485 -3.05 -24.27 -4.99
CA VAL A 485 -3.73 -24.84 -6.15
C VAL A 485 -5.18 -24.37 -6.15
N ILE A 486 -5.59 -23.61 -7.15
CA ILE A 486 -7.00 -23.32 -7.44
C ILE A 486 -7.43 -24.20 -8.61
N GLY A 487 -8.33 -25.15 -8.35
CA GLY A 487 -8.86 -26.05 -9.38
C GLY A 487 -10.32 -25.73 -9.69
N LEU A 488 -10.65 -25.65 -10.98
CA LEU A 488 -12.00 -25.43 -11.46
C LEU A 488 -12.79 -26.74 -11.45
N LYS A 489 -13.96 -26.72 -10.89
CA LYS A 489 -14.99 -27.77 -11.04
C LYS A 489 -15.91 -27.40 -12.22
N LYS A 490 -16.84 -28.28 -12.55
CA LYS A 490 -17.86 -27.95 -13.55
C LYS A 490 -18.58 -26.67 -13.16
N SER A 491 -18.52 -25.67 -14.02
CA SER A 491 -19.08 -24.34 -13.80
C SER A 491 -19.77 -23.85 -15.07
N ASP A 492 -20.85 -23.10 -14.91
CA ASP A 492 -21.64 -22.56 -16.02
C ASP A 492 -21.42 -21.05 -16.10
N VAL A 493 -21.16 -20.55 -17.30
CA VAL A 493 -20.93 -19.14 -17.61
C VAL A 493 -21.79 -18.77 -18.82
N SER A 494 -22.65 -17.79 -18.67
CA SER A 494 -23.35 -17.15 -19.79
C SER A 494 -22.71 -15.79 -20.02
N PHE A 495 -22.11 -15.59 -21.17
CA PHE A 495 -21.39 -14.35 -21.53
C PHE A 495 -21.79 -13.93 -22.95
N LYS A 496 -22.19 -12.68 -23.12
CA LYS A 496 -22.69 -12.15 -24.41
C LYS A 496 -23.75 -13.06 -25.06
N GLY A 497 -24.70 -13.56 -24.25
CA GLY A 497 -25.77 -14.44 -24.72
C GLY A 497 -25.36 -15.89 -25.05
N ASN A 498 -24.07 -16.25 -24.85
CA ASN A 498 -23.54 -17.58 -25.10
C ASN A 498 -23.25 -18.31 -23.79
N THR A 499 -23.72 -19.57 -23.69
CA THR A 499 -23.49 -20.39 -22.51
C THR A 499 -22.26 -21.28 -22.70
N TRP A 500 -21.33 -21.16 -21.78
CA TRP A 500 -20.10 -21.94 -21.70
C TRP A 500 -20.08 -22.79 -20.44
N VAL A 501 -19.48 -23.97 -20.52
CA VAL A 501 -19.25 -24.88 -19.39
C VAL A 501 -17.74 -25.02 -19.16
N LEU A 502 -17.26 -24.48 -18.07
CA LEU A 502 -15.87 -24.70 -17.63
C LEU A 502 -15.74 -26.11 -17.07
N ASN A 503 -14.69 -26.81 -17.45
CA ASN A 503 -14.39 -28.17 -16.99
C ASN A 503 -15.55 -29.14 -17.11
N LYS A 504 -16.23 -29.17 -18.26
CA LYS A 504 -17.41 -30.02 -18.54
C LYS A 504 -17.18 -31.50 -18.20
N ASN A 505 -15.96 -31.98 -18.46
CA ASN A 505 -15.58 -33.39 -18.35
C ASN A 505 -14.92 -33.75 -17.00
N GLY A 506 -14.80 -32.81 -16.05
CA GLY A 506 -14.19 -33.05 -14.74
C GLY A 506 -12.69 -33.34 -14.80
N ASN A 507 -11.96 -32.72 -15.72
CA ASN A 507 -10.53 -32.88 -15.88
C ASN A 507 -9.76 -32.23 -14.71
N ASP A 508 -8.95 -33.01 -14.00
CA ASP A 508 -8.14 -32.54 -12.86
C ASP A 508 -7.02 -31.55 -13.24
N LYS A 509 -6.72 -31.38 -14.53
CA LYS A 509 -5.78 -30.39 -15.03
C LYS A 509 -6.39 -28.99 -15.17
N ASN A 510 -7.72 -28.82 -14.98
CA ASN A 510 -8.34 -27.50 -14.94
C ASN A 510 -7.99 -26.78 -13.62
N LYS A 511 -6.74 -26.31 -13.51
CA LYS A 511 -6.24 -25.68 -12.29
C LYS A 511 -5.12 -24.69 -12.56
N VAL A 512 -4.97 -23.80 -11.61
CA VAL A 512 -3.89 -22.82 -11.51
C VAL A 512 -3.09 -23.11 -10.26
N ILE A 513 -1.77 -23.16 -10.36
CA ILE A 513 -0.82 -23.42 -9.29
C ILE A 513 0.06 -22.18 -9.13
N PHE A 514 0.20 -21.67 -7.92
CA PHE A 514 1.01 -20.50 -7.65
C PHE A 514 1.67 -20.56 -6.26
N ASN A 515 2.70 -19.74 -6.06
CA ASN A 515 3.34 -19.57 -4.75
C ASN A 515 2.73 -18.39 -3.98
N SER A 516 3.10 -18.24 -2.71
CA SER A 516 2.56 -17.18 -1.84
C SER A 516 2.92 -15.76 -2.27
N SER A 517 4.05 -15.56 -2.95
CA SER A 517 4.50 -14.27 -3.50
C SER A 517 3.86 -13.90 -4.84
N LEU A 518 3.12 -14.84 -5.47
CA LEU A 518 2.51 -14.69 -6.80
C LEU A 518 3.52 -14.41 -7.93
N ASP A 519 4.79 -14.64 -7.69
CA ASP A 519 5.85 -14.49 -8.69
C ASP A 519 6.03 -15.73 -9.59
N SER A 520 5.34 -16.83 -9.29
CA SER A 520 5.31 -18.06 -10.09
C SER A 520 3.88 -18.58 -10.15
N ILE A 521 3.25 -18.45 -11.32
CA ILE A 521 1.87 -18.89 -11.58
C ILE A 521 1.91 -19.84 -12.78
N ARG A 522 1.26 -20.98 -12.67
CA ARG A 522 1.11 -21.96 -13.75
C ARG A 522 -0.34 -22.33 -13.95
N ILE A 523 -0.87 -22.07 -15.13
CA ILE A 523 -2.17 -22.52 -15.60
C ILE A 523 -1.96 -23.84 -16.36
N GLU A 524 -2.48 -24.95 -15.83
CA GLU A 524 -2.20 -26.24 -16.45
C GLU A 524 -3.04 -26.51 -17.70
N ASP A 525 -4.37 -26.46 -17.61
CA ASP A 525 -5.23 -26.76 -18.76
C ASP A 525 -6.67 -26.34 -18.47
N VAL A 526 -6.96 -25.03 -18.52
CA VAL A 526 -8.31 -24.52 -18.32
C VAL A 526 -9.10 -24.62 -19.61
N VAL A 527 -10.21 -25.35 -19.59
CA VAL A 527 -11.04 -25.64 -20.77
C VAL A 527 -12.45 -25.16 -20.56
N MET A 528 -12.95 -24.40 -21.54
CA MET A 528 -14.34 -23.99 -21.70
C MET A 528 -14.95 -24.65 -22.93
N ASP A 529 -16.06 -25.32 -22.77
CA ASP A 529 -16.83 -25.96 -23.85
C ASP A 529 -18.22 -25.33 -23.94
N ASN A 530 -18.79 -25.24 -25.13
CA ASN A 530 -20.20 -24.92 -25.28
C ASN A 530 -20.99 -26.08 -25.94
N ASN A 531 -22.32 -25.88 -26.13
CA ASN A 531 -23.19 -26.92 -26.68
C ASN A 531 -23.00 -27.14 -28.19
N ASN A 532 -22.32 -26.23 -28.90
CA ASN A 532 -22.05 -26.29 -30.33
C ASN A 532 -20.70 -26.92 -30.69
N GLU A 533 -20.11 -27.70 -29.78
CA GLU A 533 -18.78 -28.30 -29.93
C GLU A 533 -17.61 -27.29 -29.98
N GLU A 534 -17.89 -26.02 -29.71
CA GLU A 534 -16.84 -24.99 -29.56
C GLU A 534 -16.07 -25.20 -28.27
N GLN A 535 -14.76 -25.01 -28.36
CA GLN A 535 -13.88 -25.16 -27.20
C GLN A 535 -12.82 -24.04 -27.21
N ILE A 536 -12.61 -23.43 -26.02
CA ILE A 536 -11.49 -22.56 -25.73
C ILE A 536 -10.64 -23.23 -24.66
N ARG A 537 -9.34 -23.29 -24.89
CA ARG A 537 -8.39 -23.88 -23.95
C ARG A 537 -7.30 -22.88 -23.64
N LEU A 538 -7.04 -22.66 -22.35
CA LEU A 538 -6.01 -21.76 -21.85
C LEU A 538 -4.96 -22.55 -21.05
N ARG A 539 -3.69 -22.33 -21.38
CA ARG A 539 -2.52 -22.75 -20.64
C ARG A 539 -1.59 -21.56 -20.45
N GLY A 540 -0.74 -21.61 -19.42
CA GLY A 540 0.24 -20.54 -19.29
C GLY A 540 1.17 -20.72 -18.10
N GLU A 541 2.27 -20.00 -18.17
CA GLU A 541 3.26 -19.93 -17.11
C GLU A 541 3.71 -18.46 -16.96
N PHE A 542 3.78 -18.03 -15.72
CA PHE A 542 4.27 -16.70 -15.34
C PHE A 542 5.37 -16.92 -14.31
N ALA A 543 6.56 -16.40 -14.60
CA ALA A 543 7.67 -16.39 -13.66
C ALA A 543 8.15 -14.96 -13.51
N ASP A 544 7.90 -14.40 -12.32
CA ASP A 544 8.13 -13.00 -11.96
C ASP A 544 7.48 -11.98 -12.93
N SER A 545 7.96 -10.73 -12.95
CA SER A 545 7.45 -9.69 -13.86
C SER A 545 8.04 -9.76 -15.27
N THR A 546 9.03 -10.63 -15.51
CA THR A 546 9.84 -10.62 -16.74
C THR A 546 9.48 -11.74 -17.71
N TYR A 547 8.81 -12.80 -17.26
CA TYR A 547 8.44 -13.95 -18.09
C TYR A 547 6.95 -14.28 -18.00
N LYS A 548 6.31 -14.36 -19.17
CA LYS A 548 4.92 -14.82 -19.33
C LYS A 548 4.84 -15.63 -20.63
N ASP A 549 4.23 -16.80 -20.55
CA ASP A 549 3.94 -17.66 -21.70
C ASP A 549 2.48 -18.09 -21.62
N ILE A 550 1.63 -17.56 -22.49
CA ILE A 550 0.18 -17.79 -22.51
C ILE A 550 -0.19 -18.43 -23.83
N ASP A 551 -0.74 -19.63 -23.79
CA ASP A 551 -1.26 -20.37 -24.95
C ASP A 551 -2.78 -20.45 -24.89
N LEU A 552 -3.42 -19.89 -25.91
CA LEU A 552 -4.86 -19.95 -26.17
C LEU A 552 -5.11 -20.83 -27.38
N GLN A 553 -5.95 -21.83 -27.27
CA GLN A 553 -6.36 -22.71 -28.36
C GLN A 553 -7.87 -22.58 -28.59
N PHE A 554 -8.24 -22.43 -29.84
CA PHE A 554 -9.62 -22.30 -30.29
C PHE A 554 -9.98 -23.52 -31.15
N LYS A 555 -11.16 -24.07 -30.92
CA LYS A 555 -11.74 -25.10 -31.76
C LYS A 555 -13.18 -24.74 -32.10
N LEU A 556 -13.44 -24.51 -33.39
CA LEU A 556 -14.76 -24.16 -33.96
C LEU A 556 -15.44 -22.97 -33.25
N VAL A 557 -14.68 -22.06 -32.64
CA VAL A 557 -15.23 -20.94 -31.84
C VAL A 557 -15.73 -19.86 -32.75
N SER A 558 -16.97 -19.41 -32.56
CA SER A 558 -17.51 -18.29 -33.33
C SER A 558 -16.76 -16.99 -33.00
N LEU A 559 -16.29 -16.27 -34.02
CA LEU A 559 -15.42 -15.07 -33.92
C LEU A 559 -16.08 -13.94 -33.10
N ASP A 560 -17.38 -13.73 -33.30
CA ASP A 560 -18.17 -12.72 -32.58
C ASP A 560 -18.18 -12.92 -31.05
N LYS A 561 -17.90 -14.13 -30.57
CA LYS A 561 -17.86 -14.45 -29.13
C LYS A 561 -16.54 -14.04 -28.45
N ILE A 562 -15.47 -13.94 -29.24
CA ILE A 562 -14.10 -13.70 -28.74
C ILE A 562 -13.55 -12.32 -29.15
N THR A 563 -14.18 -11.64 -30.09
CA THR A 563 -13.80 -10.28 -30.47
C THR A 563 -14.49 -9.24 -29.61
N PRO A 564 -13.84 -8.12 -29.27
CA PRO A 564 -14.53 -6.99 -28.66
C PRO A 564 -15.60 -6.45 -29.61
N ALA A 565 -16.65 -5.88 -29.07
CA ALA A 565 -17.60 -5.14 -29.88
C ALA A 565 -16.89 -3.91 -30.47
N ILE A 566 -16.92 -3.80 -31.79
CA ILE A 566 -16.47 -2.61 -32.50
C ILE A 566 -17.75 -2.00 -33.10
N ASP A 567 -18.02 -0.76 -32.78
CA ASP A 567 -19.18 -0.05 -33.33
C ASP A 567 -19.14 -0.11 -34.86
N SER A 568 -20.28 -0.42 -35.45
CA SER A 568 -20.47 -0.52 -36.91
C SER A 568 -19.69 -1.65 -37.61
N LEU A 569 -19.02 -2.56 -36.89
CA LEU A 569 -18.22 -3.63 -37.48
C LEU A 569 -18.48 -4.99 -36.77
N LYS A 570 -19.37 -5.80 -37.33
CA LYS A 570 -19.68 -7.16 -36.85
C LYS A 570 -18.87 -8.19 -37.62
N MET A 571 -17.96 -8.86 -36.96
CA MET A 571 -17.15 -9.92 -37.54
C MET A 571 -17.65 -11.30 -37.08
N ASN A 572 -17.94 -12.20 -38.05
CA ASN A 572 -18.32 -13.57 -37.77
C ASN A 572 -17.41 -14.56 -38.51
N GLY A 573 -17.47 -15.81 -38.11
CA GLY A 573 -16.68 -16.90 -38.68
C GLY A 573 -16.37 -17.94 -37.61
N SER A 574 -15.94 -19.14 -38.05
CA SER A 574 -15.55 -20.20 -37.14
C SER A 574 -14.03 -20.26 -37.00
N VAL A 575 -13.53 -20.00 -35.78
CA VAL A 575 -12.10 -19.90 -35.48
C VAL A 575 -11.56 -21.25 -35.00
N ASP A 576 -10.56 -21.74 -35.73
CA ASP A 576 -9.72 -22.88 -35.33
C ASP A 576 -8.26 -22.44 -35.26
N GLY A 577 -7.50 -22.94 -34.28
CA GLY A 577 -6.07 -22.67 -34.17
C GLY A 577 -5.61 -22.24 -32.81
N PHE A 578 -4.50 -21.51 -32.75
CA PHE A 578 -3.91 -21.07 -31.50
C PHE A 578 -3.35 -19.65 -31.57
N LEU A 579 -3.30 -19.01 -30.40
CA LEU A 579 -2.59 -17.78 -30.13
C LEU A 579 -1.69 -18.00 -28.90
N ASN A 580 -0.39 -17.84 -29.06
CA ASN A 580 0.58 -17.85 -27.97
C ASN A 580 1.14 -16.43 -27.79
N ILE A 581 1.22 -15.97 -26.57
CA ILE A 581 1.83 -14.69 -26.19
C ILE A 581 2.98 -15.00 -25.24
N LEU A 582 4.20 -14.87 -25.75
CA LEU A 582 5.42 -14.96 -24.97
C LEU A 582 5.94 -13.56 -24.62
N GLN A 583 6.18 -13.31 -23.33
CA GLN A 583 6.95 -12.17 -22.84
C GLN A 583 8.22 -12.67 -22.17
N LYS A 584 9.36 -12.10 -22.55
CA LYS A 584 10.64 -12.37 -21.89
C LYS A 584 11.45 -11.07 -21.81
N ASP A 585 11.92 -10.75 -20.60
CA ASP A 585 12.75 -9.56 -20.35
C ASP A 585 12.16 -8.24 -20.91
N GLY A 586 10.83 -8.08 -20.79
CA GLY A 586 10.10 -6.90 -21.28
C GLY A 586 9.70 -6.94 -22.76
N ASN A 587 10.24 -7.90 -23.56
CA ASN A 587 9.88 -8.08 -24.95
C ASN A 587 8.68 -9.01 -25.11
N TYR A 588 7.71 -8.61 -25.93
CA TYR A 588 6.51 -9.40 -26.25
C TYR A 588 6.61 -10.00 -27.63
N LEU A 589 6.26 -11.27 -27.73
CA LEU A 589 6.26 -12.00 -28.99
C LEU A 589 4.98 -12.82 -29.13
N PRO A 590 3.98 -12.34 -29.85
CA PRO A 590 2.84 -13.17 -30.21
C PRO A 590 3.25 -14.18 -31.30
N THR A 591 2.77 -15.42 -31.14
CA THR A 591 2.82 -16.44 -32.17
C THR A 591 1.42 -16.98 -32.37
N SER A 592 0.95 -17.04 -33.59
CA SER A 592 -0.41 -17.43 -33.90
C SER A 592 -0.48 -18.21 -35.20
N SER A 593 -1.43 -19.14 -35.24
CA SER A 593 -1.92 -19.75 -36.46
C SER A 593 -3.41 -19.97 -36.30
N LEU A 594 -4.19 -19.05 -36.85
CA LEU A 594 -5.63 -19.06 -36.80
C LEU A 594 -6.21 -19.24 -38.17
N ASN A 595 -7.18 -20.10 -38.31
CA ASN A 595 -8.01 -20.29 -39.52
C ASN A 595 -9.44 -19.89 -39.14
N ILE A 596 -10.00 -18.94 -39.84
CA ILE A 596 -11.35 -18.43 -39.63
C ILE A 596 -12.19 -18.78 -40.85
N GLN A 597 -12.93 -19.86 -40.76
CA GLN A 597 -13.78 -20.33 -41.86
C GLN A 597 -15.06 -19.51 -41.94
N ASN A 598 -15.53 -19.27 -43.17
CA ASN A 598 -16.70 -18.48 -43.46
C ASN A 598 -16.65 -17.09 -42.80
N PHE A 599 -15.48 -16.45 -42.87
CA PHE A 599 -15.31 -15.10 -42.36
C PHE A 599 -16.30 -14.14 -43.05
N SER A 600 -17.00 -13.36 -42.25
CA SER A 600 -17.92 -12.34 -42.74
C SER A 600 -17.80 -11.06 -41.93
N ILE A 601 -18.02 -9.95 -42.61
CA ILE A 601 -18.09 -8.60 -42.03
C ILE A 601 -19.49 -8.05 -42.31
N ASN A 602 -20.21 -7.61 -41.25
CA ASN A 602 -21.54 -7.03 -41.37
C ASN A 602 -22.50 -7.93 -42.20
N ASP A 603 -22.52 -9.22 -41.87
CA ASP A 603 -23.31 -10.28 -42.50
C ASP A 603 -22.95 -10.59 -43.97
N MET A 604 -21.93 -9.94 -44.54
CA MET A 604 -21.45 -10.24 -45.89
C MET A 604 -20.25 -11.20 -45.82
N ARG A 605 -20.36 -12.35 -46.46
CA ARG A 605 -19.28 -13.34 -46.52
C ARG A 605 -18.10 -12.78 -47.33
N MET A 606 -16.90 -12.86 -46.69
CA MET A 606 -15.63 -12.40 -47.28
C MET A 606 -14.78 -13.58 -47.78
N GLY A 607 -15.01 -14.81 -47.24
CA GLY A 607 -14.22 -16.00 -47.55
C GLY A 607 -13.68 -16.68 -46.30
N ASP A 608 -12.53 -17.33 -46.45
CA ASP A 608 -11.80 -17.96 -45.34
C ASP A 608 -10.54 -17.14 -45.04
N LEU A 609 -10.37 -16.73 -43.78
CA LEU A 609 -9.28 -15.88 -43.31
C LEU A 609 -8.28 -16.69 -42.54
N GLU A 610 -7.01 -16.70 -42.99
CA GLU A 610 -5.90 -17.29 -42.30
C GLU A 610 -5.00 -16.20 -41.72
N VAL A 611 -4.63 -16.34 -40.42
CA VAL A 611 -3.74 -15.39 -39.75
C VAL A 611 -2.59 -16.16 -39.11
N GLY A 612 -1.39 -15.85 -39.53
CA GLY A 612 -0.14 -16.35 -38.96
C GLY A 612 0.71 -15.23 -38.38
N ILE A 613 1.18 -15.45 -37.14
CA ILE A 613 2.15 -14.58 -36.51
C ILE A 613 3.32 -15.46 -36.03
N TYR A 614 4.55 -15.08 -36.33
CA TYR A 614 5.73 -15.84 -35.97
C TYR A 614 6.90 -14.90 -35.63
N GLY A 615 7.56 -15.18 -34.53
CA GLY A 615 8.64 -14.35 -34.07
C GLY A 615 10.05 -14.85 -34.38
N ASN A 616 11.02 -13.97 -34.25
CA ASN A 616 12.43 -14.34 -34.26
C ASN A 616 12.88 -14.83 -32.86
N ASN A 617 14.04 -15.50 -32.81
CA ASN A 617 14.56 -16.06 -31.55
C ASN A 617 14.98 -14.99 -30.53
N ASP A 618 15.21 -13.76 -30.97
CA ASP A 618 15.68 -12.67 -30.11
C ASP A 618 14.53 -11.84 -29.53
N LEU A 619 13.27 -12.18 -29.86
CA LEU A 619 12.05 -11.51 -29.42
C LEU A 619 12.00 -10.01 -29.77
N THR A 620 12.68 -9.60 -30.81
CA THR A 620 12.74 -8.19 -31.27
C THR A 620 11.90 -7.93 -32.51
N GLU A 621 11.51 -8.96 -33.22
CA GLU A 621 10.75 -8.86 -34.48
C GLU A 621 9.83 -10.05 -34.64
N PHE A 622 8.62 -9.84 -35.08
CA PHE A 622 7.69 -10.90 -35.47
C PHE A 622 7.11 -10.65 -36.85
N GLY A 623 7.05 -11.72 -37.66
CA GLY A 623 6.39 -11.72 -38.93
C GLY A 623 4.89 -11.85 -38.81
N VAL A 624 4.15 -11.17 -39.67
CA VAL A 624 2.70 -11.28 -39.80
C VAL A 624 2.39 -11.74 -41.20
N SER A 625 1.53 -12.71 -41.35
CA SER A 625 1.01 -13.19 -42.61
C SER A 625 -0.48 -13.44 -42.49
N THR A 626 -1.25 -12.83 -43.35
CA THR A 626 -2.69 -12.94 -43.39
C THR A 626 -3.18 -13.13 -44.79
N TRP A 627 -4.05 -14.08 -45.03
CA TRP A 627 -4.64 -14.35 -46.32
C TRP A 627 -6.15 -14.50 -46.18
N LEU A 628 -6.88 -13.81 -47.05
CA LEU A 628 -8.31 -13.96 -47.21
C LEU A 628 -8.57 -14.59 -48.58
N ASN A 629 -9.12 -15.80 -48.58
CA ASN A 629 -9.41 -16.57 -49.76
C ASN A 629 -10.92 -16.77 -49.90
N ASP A 630 -11.49 -16.49 -51.07
CA ASP A 630 -12.89 -16.74 -51.39
C ASP A 630 -13.01 -17.58 -52.65
N ASP A 631 -13.62 -18.76 -52.52
CA ASP A 631 -13.78 -19.76 -53.60
C ASP A 631 -12.47 -20.15 -54.30
N GLY A 632 -11.33 -20.14 -53.54
CA GLY A 632 -10.03 -20.52 -54.02
C GLY A 632 -9.23 -19.38 -54.67
N GLU A 633 -9.76 -18.16 -54.68
CA GLU A 633 -9.06 -16.95 -55.15
C GLU A 633 -8.65 -16.09 -53.93
N GLU A 634 -7.41 -15.61 -53.96
CA GLU A 634 -6.92 -14.66 -52.95
C GLU A 634 -7.61 -13.31 -53.15
N ARG A 635 -8.31 -12.80 -52.13
CA ARG A 635 -8.96 -11.49 -52.11
C ARG A 635 -8.14 -10.44 -51.41
N MET A 636 -7.41 -10.83 -50.40
CA MET A 636 -6.50 -9.96 -49.64
C MET A 636 -5.32 -10.77 -49.09
N SER A 637 -4.15 -10.21 -49.12
CA SER A 637 -3.06 -10.66 -48.26
C SER A 637 -2.36 -9.50 -47.56
N LEU A 638 -1.92 -9.73 -46.32
CA LEU A 638 -1.14 -8.79 -45.53
C LEU A 638 0.09 -9.51 -45.02
N ASN A 639 1.27 -9.12 -45.48
CA ASN A 639 2.52 -9.81 -45.14
C ASN A 639 3.59 -8.80 -44.74
N GLY A 640 4.40 -9.16 -43.80
CA GLY A 640 5.50 -8.32 -43.36
C GLY A 640 5.92 -8.58 -41.92
N LYS A 641 6.40 -7.55 -41.26
CA LYS A 641 6.93 -7.69 -39.89
C LYS A 641 6.64 -6.49 -39.05
N VAL A 642 6.60 -6.78 -37.73
CA VAL A 642 6.53 -5.77 -36.68
C VAL A 642 7.80 -5.91 -35.82
N ALA A 643 8.55 -4.81 -35.74
CA ALA A 643 9.75 -4.75 -34.89
C ALA A 643 9.42 -4.02 -33.57
N ASN A 644 9.99 -4.53 -32.49
CA ASN A 644 9.90 -3.91 -31.17
C ASN A 644 11.33 -3.48 -30.76
N VAL A 645 11.60 -2.18 -30.85
CA VAL A 645 12.91 -1.61 -30.51
C VAL A 645 12.70 -0.54 -29.44
N ASN A 646 13.31 -0.68 -28.27
CA ASN A 646 13.21 0.26 -27.14
C ASN A 646 11.77 0.56 -26.67
N ASN A 647 10.89 -0.44 -26.67
CA ASN A 647 9.45 -0.33 -26.37
C ASN A 647 8.64 0.47 -27.41
N GLU A 648 9.19 0.82 -28.54
CA GLU A 648 8.46 1.35 -29.68
C GLU A 648 8.23 0.24 -30.70
N GLN A 649 6.97 0.11 -31.14
CA GLN A 649 6.59 -0.90 -32.15
C GLN A 649 6.48 -0.24 -33.53
N THR A 650 7.24 -0.74 -34.47
CA THR A 650 7.25 -0.25 -35.87
C THR A 650 6.77 -1.31 -36.84
N LEU A 651 5.94 -0.88 -37.80
CA LEU A 651 5.37 -1.70 -38.84
C LEU A 651 6.20 -1.64 -40.10
N ASP A 652 6.30 -2.75 -40.82
CA ASP A 652 6.75 -2.87 -42.20
C ASP A 652 5.93 -3.97 -42.87
N LEU A 653 4.72 -3.63 -43.32
CA LEU A 653 3.73 -4.56 -43.85
C LEU A 653 3.38 -4.19 -45.31
N GLN A 654 3.14 -5.22 -46.14
CA GLN A 654 2.60 -5.09 -47.48
C GLN A 654 1.23 -5.70 -47.53
N ALA A 655 0.24 -4.90 -47.97
CA ALA A 655 -1.11 -5.33 -48.22
C ALA A 655 -1.33 -5.43 -49.73
N HIS A 656 -1.89 -6.55 -50.15
CA HIS A 656 -2.32 -6.79 -51.52
C HIS A 656 -3.83 -7.05 -51.54
N PHE A 657 -4.55 -6.39 -52.45
CA PHE A 657 -5.98 -6.53 -52.65
C PHE A 657 -6.26 -6.99 -54.07
N SER A 658 -7.12 -8.00 -54.23
CA SER A 658 -7.53 -8.55 -55.51
C SER A 658 -9.06 -8.68 -55.53
N ASP A 659 -9.74 -7.74 -56.15
CA ASP A 659 -11.20 -7.66 -56.14
C ASP A 659 -11.81 -7.83 -54.74
N PHE A 660 -11.23 -7.12 -53.76
CA PHE A 660 -11.66 -7.10 -52.40
C PHE A 660 -12.92 -6.25 -52.22
N ALA A 661 -14.00 -6.83 -51.72
CA ALA A 661 -15.30 -6.16 -51.56
C ALA A 661 -15.25 -5.09 -50.46
N ILE A 662 -15.68 -3.85 -50.80
CA ILE A 662 -15.74 -2.72 -49.85
C ILE A 662 -17.14 -2.51 -49.25
N GLU A 663 -18.17 -3.14 -49.78
CA GLU A 663 -19.54 -3.03 -49.33
C GLU A 663 -19.75 -3.37 -47.84
N PRO A 664 -19.05 -4.34 -47.19
CA PRO A 664 -19.18 -4.66 -45.77
C PRO A 664 -18.83 -3.50 -44.87
N PHE A 665 -18.07 -2.51 -45.32
CA PHE A 665 -17.65 -1.34 -44.52
C PHE A 665 -18.65 -0.18 -44.60
N LYS A 666 -19.77 -0.35 -45.26
CA LYS A 666 -20.86 0.64 -45.37
C LYS A 666 -21.28 1.25 -44.01
N PRO A 667 -21.41 0.50 -42.88
CA PRO A 667 -21.79 1.09 -41.61
C PRO A 667 -20.77 2.08 -41.02
N LEU A 668 -19.51 2.07 -41.44
CA LEU A 668 -18.47 2.99 -40.93
C LEU A 668 -18.70 4.45 -41.37
N GLY A 669 -19.53 4.70 -42.37
CA GLY A 669 -19.78 6.04 -42.90
C GLY A 669 -21.29 6.36 -43.02
N GLU A 670 -22.19 5.61 -42.42
CA GLU A 670 -23.61 5.59 -42.69
C GLU A 670 -24.32 6.95 -42.53
N ASP A 671 -23.83 7.82 -41.68
CA ASP A 671 -24.38 9.19 -41.52
C ASP A 671 -24.05 10.15 -42.67
N ILE A 672 -22.98 9.89 -43.44
CA ILE A 672 -22.43 10.79 -44.45
C ILE A 672 -22.41 10.15 -45.81
N ILE A 673 -22.08 8.86 -45.89
CA ILE A 673 -21.94 8.09 -47.13
C ILE A 673 -22.77 6.81 -46.98
N SER A 674 -23.70 6.61 -47.87
CA SER A 674 -24.49 5.40 -48.00
C SER A 674 -24.11 4.60 -49.22
N ASN A 675 -24.70 3.41 -49.36
CA ASN A 675 -24.64 2.56 -50.53
C ASN A 675 -23.18 2.36 -51.09
N ILE A 676 -22.20 2.29 -50.16
CA ILE A 676 -20.83 1.93 -50.54
C ILE A 676 -20.85 0.56 -51.18
N ARG A 677 -20.30 0.45 -52.40
CA ARG A 677 -20.25 -0.75 -53.22
C ARG A 677 -18.99 -0.83 -54.06
N GLY A 678 -18.72 -2.02 -54.54
CA GLY A 678 -17.63 -2.28 -55.51
C GLY A 678 -16.48 -3.04 -54.89
N MET A 679 -15.42 -3.14 -55.68
CA MET A 679 -14.23 -3.91 -55.32
C MET A 679 -12.97 -3.06 -55.44
N VAL A 680 -11.99 -3.39 -54.65
CA VAL A 680 -10.67 -2.74 -54.64
C VAL A 680 -9.59 -3.75 -55.00
N SER A 681 -8.69 -3.36 -55.94
CA SER A 681 -7.49 -4.11 -56.31
C SER A 681 -6.28 -3.18 -56.24
N GLY A 682 -5.15 -3.70 -55.76
CA GLY A 682 -3.91 -2.90 -55.70
C GLY A 682 -3.03 -3.26 -54.51
N ASP A 683 -1.99 -2.48 -54.34
CA ASP A 683 -0.98 -2.70 -53.28
C ASP A 683 -0.84 -1.48 -52.38
N ALA A 684 -0.60 -1.74 -51.09
CA ALA A 684 -0.29 -0.71 -50.13
C ALA A 684 0.82 -1.18 -49.18
N ASN A 685 1.74 -0.28 -48.86
CA ASN A 685 2.77 -0.46 -47.85
C ASN A 685 2.37 0.27 -46.56
N ILE A 686 2.37 -0.41 -45.44
CA ILE A 686 2.03 0.13 -44.12
C ILE A 686 3.30 0.15 -43.29
N THR A 687 3.80 1.34 -42.98
CA THR A 687 5.09 1.51 -42.31
C THR A 687 4.99 2.49 -41.13
N GLY A 688 5.99 2.48 -40.25
CA GLY A 688 6.08 3.44 -39.10
C GLY A 688 5.50 2.95 -37.81
N ASP A 689 5.13 3.84 -36.93
CA ASP A 689 4.61 3.52 -35.58
C ASP A 689 3.24 2.83 -35.64
N VAL A 690 3.03 1.81 -34.78
CA VAL A 690 1.76 1.05 -34.74
C VAL A 690 0.56 1.95 -34.40
N LYS A 691 0.75 2.98 -33.60
CA LYS A 691 -0.32 3.91 -33.21
C LYS A 691 -0.64 4.95 -34.29
N ASN A 692 0.30 5.21 -35.15
CA ASN A 692 0.17 6.22 -36.21
C ASN A 692 0.87 5.76 -37.52
N PRO A 693 0.35 4.71 -38.20
CA PRO A 693 0.99 4.13 -39.33
C PRO A 693 0.89 5.03 -40.58
N SER A 694 1.95 5.03 -41.38
CA SER A 694 1.94 5.63 -42.71
C SER A 694 1.55 4.56 -43.74
N ILE A 695 0.53 4.85 -44.58
CA ILE A 695 -0.01 3.96 -45.60
C ILE A 695 0.29 4.54 -47.00
N ASN A 696 1.06 3.83 -47.79
CA ASN A 696 1.45 4.31 -49.10
C ASN A 696 1.13 3.27 -50.19
N GLY A 697 0.35 3.64 -51.16
CA GLY A 697 -0.07 2.68 -52.19
C GLY A 697 -0.91 3.27 -53.31
N LEU A 698 -1.31 2.40 -54.21
CA LEU A 698 -2.23 2.73 -55.29
C LEU A 698 -3.33 1.67 -55.35
N LEU A 699 -4.57 2.12 -55.20
CA LEU A 699 -5.74 1.27 -55.27
C LEU A 699 -6.55 1.57 -56.53
N THR A 700 -7.05 0.55 -57.20
CA THR A 700 -7.93 0.62 -58.34
C THR A 700 -9.34 0.22 -57.93
N LEU A 701 -10.29 1.07 -58.14
CA LEU A 701 -11.71 0.87 -57.88
C LEU A 701 -12.39 0.20 -59.08
N ASN A 702 -13.04 -0.92 -58.84
CA ASN A 702 -13.82 -1.66 -59.83
C ASN A 702 -15.29 -1.69 -59.45
N ASN A 703 -16.18 -1.24 -60.35
CA ASN A 703 -17.64 -1.17 -60.10
C ASN A 703 -17.98 -0.47 -58.77
N ALA A 704 -17.17 0.49 -58.37
CA ALA A 704 -17.34 1.17 -57.09
C ALA A 704 -18.32 2.33 -57.20
N GLY A 705 -18.99 2.61 -56.10
CA GLY A 705 -19.94 3.72 -55.99
C GLY A 705 -20.28 3.99 -54.54
N LEU A 706 -20.90 5.16 -54.35
CA LEU A 706 -21.40 5.59 -53.03
C LEU A 706 -22.63 6.51 -53.19
N GLY A 707 -23.43 6.56 -52.18
CA GLY A 707 -24.55 7.50 -52.04
C GLY A 707 -24.21 8.59 -51.03
N ILE A 708 -24.82 9.73 -51.17
CA ILE A 708 -24.82 10.85 -50.24
C ILE A 708 -26.23 11.03 -49.71
N PRO A 709 -26.57 10.53 -48.53
CA PRO A 709 -27.97 10.49 -48.00
C PRO A 709 -28.59 11.87 -47.91
N TYR A 710 -27.84 12.86 -47.45
CA TYR A 710 -28.31 14.24 -47.31
C TYR A 710 -28.80 14.88 -48.59
N LEU A 711 -28.20 14.52 -49.73
CA LEU A 711 -28.58 15.01 -51.06
C LEU A 711 -29.44 14.01 -51.81
N ASN A 712 -29.59 12.82 -51.31
CA ASN A 712 -30.27 11.67 -51.93
C ASN A 712 -29.74 11.42 -53.36
N VAL A 713 -28.45 11.45 -53.56
CA VAL A 713 -27.76 11.16 -54.83
C VAL A 713 -26.85 9.96 -54.69
N ASP A 714 -26.77 9.18 -55.75
CA ASP A 714 -25.92 7.98 -55.79
C ASP A 714 -24.99 8.07 -57.00
N TYR A 715 -23.69 7.87 -56.79
CA TYR A 715 -22.66 8.02 -57.79
C TYR A 715 -21.88 6.73 -58.01
N ASN A 716 -21.59 6.42 -59.28
CA ASN A 716 -20.61 5.42 -59.67
C ASN A 716 -19.29 6.11 -60.03
N PHE A 717 -18.20 5.52 -59.61
CA PHE A 717 -16.87 5.85 -60.11
C PHE A 717 -16.66 5.22 -61.47
N ALA A 718 -15.94 5.90 -62.36
CA ALA A 718 -15.59 5.32 -63.66
C ALA A 718 -14.80 4.01 -63.49
N PRO A 719 -14.93 3.04 -64.38
CA PRO A 719 -14.21 1.78 -64.27
C PRO A 719 -12.70 1.98 -64.17
N ARG A 720 -12.04 1.31 -63.18
CA ARG A 720 -10.60 1.40 -62.93
C ARG A 720 -10.12 2.77 -62.47
N SER A 721 -10.98 3.52 -61.75
CA SER A 721 -10.54 4.73 -61.04
C SER A 721 -9.45 4.43 -60.05
N GLN A 722 -8.42 5.27 -60.00
CA GLN A 722 -7.27 5.06 -59.13
C GLN A 722 -7.31 6.02 -57.94
N VAL A 723 -7.16 5.48 -56.75
CA VAL A 723 -7.00 6.24 -55.52
C VAL A 723 -5.57 6.02 -55.01
N ARG A 724 -4.82 7.09 -54.93
CA ARG A 724 -3.47 7.03 -54.37
C ARG A 724 -3.51 7.23 -52.86
N LEU A 725 -2.83 6.35 -52.13
CA LEU A 725 -2.61 6.47 -50.71
C LEU A 725 -1.23 7.07 -50.43
N PHE A 726 -1.17 8.08 -49.64
CA PHE A 726 0.09 8.63 -49.17
C PHE A 726 -0.05 9.10 -47.75
N ASP A 727 0.77 8.54 -46.86
CA ASP A 727 0.71 8.71 -45.39
C ASP A 727 -0.67 8.28 -44.86
N GLN A 728 -1.46 9.17 -44.32
CA GLN A 728 -2.83 8.89 -43.84
C GLN A 728 -3.88 9.59 -44.71
N THR A 729 -3.56 9.74 -46.00
CA THR A 729 -4.40 10.52 -46.93
C THR A 729 -4.70 9.72 -48.19
N PHE A 730 -5.96 9.68 -48.55
CA PHE A 730 -6.47 9.18 -49.82
C PHE A 730 -6.55 10.34 -50.81
N TYR A 731 -5.92 10.20 -51.96
CA TYR A 731 -5.90 11.19 -53.02
C TYR A 731 -6.77 10.73 -54.20
N PHE A 732 -7.73 11.55 -54.59
CA PHE A 732 -8.60 11.41 -55.75
C PHE A 732 -8.12 12.38 -56.80
N GLU A 733 -7.67 11.90 -57.95
CA GLU A 733 -7.08 12.73 -59.00
C GLU A 733 -7.84 12.48 -60.33
N ASN A 734 -8.59 13.47 -60.79
CA ASN A 734 -9.39 13.40 -62.01
C ASN A 734 -10.30 12.17 -62.14
N ILE A 735 -10.99 11.83 -61.07
CA ILE A 735 -11.89 10.67 -61.01
C ILE A 735 -13.24 11.07 -61.58
N GLU A 736 -13.66 10.45 -62.72
CA GLU A 736 -14.98 10.65 -63.27
C GLU A 736 -16.04 9.95 -62.35
N LEU A 737 -17.02 10.75 -61.99
CA LEU A 737 -18.25 10.30 -61.33
C LEU A 737 -19.41 10.33 -62.27
N SER A 738 -20.32 9.37 -62.20
CA SER A 738 -21.62 9.41 -62.84
C SER A 738 -22.75 9.20 -61.90
N ASP A 739 -23.79 10.03 -61.89
CA ASP A 739 -24.99 9.76 -61.14
C ASP A 739 -25.71 8.52 -61.69
N VAL A 740 -26.36 7.78 -60.78
CA VAL A 740 -27.03 6.51 -61.14
C VAL A 740 -28.36 6.71 -61.86
N GLU A 741 -29.08 7.80 -61.60
CA GLU A 741 -30.43 8.04 -62.08
C GLU A 741 -30.46 8.56 -63.52
N GLU A 742 -29.69 9.61 -63.80
CA GLU A 742 -29.69 10.30 -65.08
C GLU A 742 -28.41 10.08 -65.92
N GLY A 743 -27.36 9.51 -65.24
CA GLY A 743 -26.06 9.26 -65.92
C GLY A 743 -25.29 10.52 -66.21
N THR A 744 -25.56 11.62 -65.51
CA THR A 744 -24.76 12.86 -65.64
C THR A 744 -23.40 12.70 -65.01
N THR A 745 -22.37 13.38 -65.53
CA THR A 745 -20.99 13.16 -65.18
C THR A 745 -20.31 14.40 -64.60
N ALA A 746 -19.37 14.19 -63.65
CA ALA A 746 -18.47 15.21 -63.14
C ALA A 746 -17.11 14.60 -62.81
N THR A 747 -16.11 15.44 -62.66
CA THR A 747 -14.79 15.02 -62.20
C THR A 747 -14.61 15.33 -60.71
N LEU A 748 -14.13 14.37 -59.95
CA LEU A 748 -13.77 14.49 -58.55
C LEU A 748 -12.25 14.60 -58.41
N ASP A 749 -11.79 15.65 -57.74
CA ASP A 749 -10.43 15.84 -57.28
C ASP A 749 -10.41 16.10 -55.77
N GLY A 750 -9.31 15.80 -55.11
CA GLY A 750 -9.12 16.16 -53.70
C GLY A 750 -8.58 15.06 -52.83
N THR A 751 -8.83 15.23 -51.51
CA THR A 751 -8.27 14.34 -50.51
C THR A 751 -9.28 14.02 -49.38
N ILE A 752 -9.13 12.83 -48.83
CA ILE A 752 -9.71 12.42 -47.55
C ILE A 752 -8.55 11.99 -46.65
N SER A 753 -8.36 12.66 -45.52
CA SER A 753 -7.31 12.32 -44.54
C SER A 753 -7.88 11.94 -43.19
N HIS A 754 -7.10 11.20 -42.43
CA HIS A 754 -7.45 10.78 -41.07
C HIS A 754 -6.20 10.75 -40.19
N THR A 755 -6.37 10.67 -38.85
CA THR A 755 -5.31 10.41 -37.89
C THR A 755 -5.63 9.11 -37.16
N GLY A 756 -4.85 8.04 -37.42
CA GLY A 756 -5.09 6.72 -36.77
C GLY A 756 -6.46 6.09 -37.09
N PHE A 757 -7.08 6.37 -38.23
CA PHE A 757 -8.45 6.03 -38.64
C PHE A 757 -9.55 6.73 -37.82
N ASP A 758 -9.22 7.83 -37.18
CA ASP A 758 -10.10 8.76 -36.49
C ASP A 758 -9.87 10.18 -37.05
N ASP A 759 -10.55 11.20 -36.54
CA ASP A 759 -10.39 12.60 -36.92
C ASP A 759 -10.38 12.82 -38.46
N TRP A 760 -11.41 12.31 -39.12
CA TRP A 760 -11.49 12.40 -40.59
C TRP A 760 -11.72 13.82 -41.09
N TYR A 761 -10.95 14.20 -42.13
CA TYR A 761 -11.03 15.50 -42.79
C TYR A 761 -11.23 15.33 -44.29
N LEU A 762 -12.17 16.06 -44.87
CA LEU A 762 -12.51 16.08 -46.28
C LEU A 762 -11.95 17.35 -46.93
N GLY A 763 -11.39 17.20 -48.13
CA GLY A 763 -10.99 18.27 -49.00
C GLY A 763 -11.27 17.86 -50.44
N LEU A 764 -12.54 17.91 -50.86
CA LEU A 764 -12.99 17.37 -52.14
C LEU A 764 -13.55 18.46 -53.02
N ASP A 765 -13.17 18.46 -54.30
CA ASP A 765 -13.64 19.33 -55.35
C ASP A 765 -14.30 18.54 -56.47
N VAL A 766 -15.46 19.01 -56.93
CA VAL A 766 -16.21 18.42 -58.05
C VAL A 766 -16.34 19.45 -59.16
N ASP A 767 -15.93 19.11 -60.38
CA ASP A 767 -16.03 19.93 -61.56
C ASP A 767 -16.90 19.25 -62.62
N THR A 768 -17.92 19.91 -63.11
CA THR A 768 -18.86 19.36 -64.09
C THR A 768 -18.36 19.47 -65.50
N GLN A 769 -17.22 20.16 -65.79
CA GLN A 769 -16.62 20.31 -67.07
C GLN A 769 -17.59 20.83 -68.17
N ASP A 770 -18.37 21.88 -67.88
CA ASP A 770 -19.40 22.46 -68.72
C ASP A 770 -20.62 21.54 -69.01
N ASN A 771 -20.76 20.43 -68.35
CA ASN A 771 -21.93 19.54 -68.35
C ASN A 771 -22.86 19.79 -67.15
N ARG A 772 -24.07 19.34 -67.25
CA ARG A 772 -24.95 19.28 -66.05
C ARG A 772 -24.63 18.05 -65.23
N PHE A 773 -24.59 18.20 -63.99
CA PHE A 773 -24.37 17.12 -63.02
C PHE A 773 -25.44 17.15 -61.89
N MET A 774 -26.02 16.00 -61.61
CA MET A 774 -27.04 15.87 -60.57
C MET A 774 -26.37 15.94 -59.19
N ILE A 775 -26.79 16.90 -58.33
CA ILE A 775 -26.30 17.09 -56.96
C ILE A 775 -27.41 16.97 -55.94
N LEU A 776 -28.67 16.87 -56.32
CA LEU A 776 -29.81 16.81 -55.45
C LEU A 776 -30.94 15.97 -56.10
N ASN A 777 -31.49 15.02 -55.32
CA ASN A 777 -32.63 14.23 -55.76
C ASN A 777 -33.51 13.83 -54.56
N THR A 778 -33.94 14.82 -53.77
CA THR A 778 -34.70 14.62 -52.56
C THR A 778 -36.22 14.69 -52.81
N GLU A 779 -36.96 13.82 -52.17
CA GLU A 779 -38.43 13.89 -52.16
C GLU A 779 -38.91 14.95 -51.13
N TYR A 780 -40.16 15.40 -51.29
CA TYR A 780 -40.76 16.30 -50.33
C TYR A 780 -40.99 15.58 -48.95
N ASP A 781 -40.43 16.15 -47.92
CA ASP A 781 -40.69 15.78 -46.52
C ASP A 781 -40.92 17.06 -45.70
N GLU A 782 -41.80 17.01 -44.70
CA GLU A 782 -42.10 18.17 -43.82
C GLU A 782 -40.86 18.63 -42.99
N GLU A 783 -39.88 17.75 -42.78
CA GLU A 783 -38.68 18.05 -42.03
C GLU A 783 -37.50 18.50 -42.91
N THR A 784 -37.55 18.38 -44.22
CA THR A 784 -36.46 18.77 -45.10
C THR A 784 -36.50 20.26 -45.48
N LEU A 785 -35.35 20.93 -45.48
CA LEU A 785 -35.21 22.33 -45.86
C LEU A 785 -35.33 22.56 -47.36
N TYR A 786 -35.14 21.53 -48.19
CA TYR A 786 -35.15 21.57 -49.61
C TYR A 786 -35.58 20.20 -50.20
N TYR A 787 -36.23 20.21 -51.35
CA TYR A 787 -36.63 19.02 -52.09
C TYR A 787 -36.65 19.29 -53.62
N GLY A 788 -36.58 18.18 -54.36
CA GLY A 788 -36.61 18.20 -55.80
C GLY A 788 -35.34 17.63 -56.43
N THR A 789 -35.30 17.63 -57.79
CA THR A 789 -34.14 17.20 -58.54
C THR A 789 -33.36 18.43 -58.98
N GLY A 790 -32.07 18.49 -58.57
CA GLY A 790 -31.19 19.64 -58.84
C GLY A 790 -29.94 19.26 -59.62
N PHE A 791 -29.65 20.00 -60.64
CA PHE A 791 -28.44 19.88 -61.44
C PHE A 791 -27.64 21.17 -61.42
N ILE A 792 -26.33 21.05 -61.42
CA ILE A 792 -25.40 22.19 -61.52
C ILE A 792 -24.51 22.04 -62.76
N ASN A 793 -24.02 23.19 -63.26
CA ASN A 793 -22.97 23.33 -64.22
C ASN A 793 -21.96 24.32 -63.63
N GLY A 794 -20.78 23.84 -63.19
CA GLY A 794 -19.76 24.60 -62.46
C GLY A 794 -18.94 23.73 -61.52
N THR A 795 -18.51 24.33 -60.46
CA THR A 795 -17.69 23.68 -59.46
C THR A 795 -18.36 23.64 -58.07
N GLY A 796 -18.16 22.54 -57.35
CA GLY A 796 -18.53 22.40 -55.95
C GLY A 796 -17.37 21.88 -55.10
N SER A 797 -17.27 22.31 -53.89
CA SER A 797 -16.24 21.82 -52.96
C SER A 797 -16.78 21.52 -51.58
N ILE A 798 -16.19 20.50 -50.94
CA ILE A 798 -16.51 20.08 -49.57
C ILE A 798 -15.21 20.08 -48.77
N TYR A 799 -15.14 20.91 -47.70
CA TYR A 799 -13.97 21.04 -46.87
C TYR A 799 -14.31 21.01 -45.40
N GLY A 800 -13.47 20.39 -44.59
CA GLY A 800 -13.56 20.41 -43.13
C GLY A 800 -13.54 19.04 -42.51
N PRO A 801 -13.47 19.01 -41.16
CA PRO A 801 -13.67 17.77 -40.41
C PRO A 801 -15.11 17.25 -40.59
N ILE A 802 -15.29 15.95 -40.48
CA ILE A 802 -16.55 15.27 -40.78
C ILE A 802 -17.75 15.82 -40.01
N ASP A 803 -17.54 16.28 -38.79
CA ASP A 803 -18.55 16.86 -37.89
C ASP A 803 -18.80 18.36 -38.12
N ALA A 804 -18.01 19.04 -38.97
CA ALA A 804 -18.11 20.48 -39.23
C ALA A 804 -17.71 20.83 -40.67
N MET A 805 -18.32 20.20 -41.66
CA MET A 805 -18.01 20.42 -43.10
C MET A 805 -18.58 21.74 -43.65
N THR A 806 -17.82 22.34 -44.52
CA THR A 806 -18.26 23.49 -45.32
C THR A 806 -18.43 23.08 -46.78
N ILE A 807 -19.63 23.31 -47.32
CA ILE A 807 -19.93 23.09 -48.76
C ILE A 807 -19.96 24.45 -49.46
N SER A 808 -19.21 24.57 -50.54
CA SER A 808 -19.19 25.77 -51.40
C SER A 808 -19.54 25.36 -52.81
N VAL A 809 -20.41 26.10 -53.49
CA VAL A 809 -20.83 25.84 -54.87
C VAL A 809 -20.73 27.13 -55.66
N ASP A 810 -19.98 27.08 -56.78
CA ASP A 810 -19.91 28.14 -57.75
C ASP A 810 -20.36 27.58 -59.11
N ALA A 811 -21.66 27.66 -59.32
CA ALA A 811 -22.28 26.99 -60.49
C ALA A 811 -23.56 27.69 -60.93
N SER A 812 -23.93 27.48 -62.21
CA SER A 812 -25.25 27.78 -62.73
C SER A 812 -26.17 26.56 -62.59
N THR A 813 -27.46 26.77 -62.29
CA THR A 813 -28.47 25.72 -62.37
C THR A 813 -28.71 25.29 -63.77
N GLY A 814 -28.55 23.98 -64.06
CA GLY A 814 -28.71 23.40 -65.38
C GLY A 814 -30.14 23.14 -65.75
#